data_334147d5d7d7810d6fd537dbe545afb2
#
_entry.id   334147d5d7d7810d6fd537dbe545afb2
#
_cell.length_a   1.000
_cell.length_b   1.000
_cell.length_c   1.000
_cell.angle_alpha   90.00
_cell.angle_beta   90.00
_cell.angle_gamma   90.00
#
_symmetry.space_group_name_H-M   'P 1'
#
loop_
_entity.id
_entity.type
_entity.pdbx_description
1 polymer ?
#
loop_
_entity_poly.entity_id
_entity_poly.type
_entity_poly.pdbx_seq_one_letter_code
_entity_poly.pdbx_strand_id
1 'polypeptide(L)'
;MKNIVKIDTRFQKSVNLALDMGDMERVNQYIPTRSSVTILKQYLETIRSRQGGHATVLIGPYGKGKSHLLLVLMALLGKRDRKETAKIRKRILQIDQSLEPLLGEKAEKQKPFLGVIISSFQGDLNQSFLYALQEALEREGLEDLSPESEFTEAVRVIGQWEKEYPETYTRLKQELKKRGESPEEFCQSLKRQKKEHLSFFKEIYPLLTSGSVFAQLIQKDALRVYEEVNRILCERYGYSGIYIIFDEFSKYLEGHEKEGFSKDMKILQDMCELADSKKEEQLYLTFVTHKSIHEYAKNIPQEVVQAFRGVEGRLEKIQFVVSSQNNYELIGNVLKKESKLFSESLWGELQQSYELPCFSSLFGEEDFGEIVAKGCYPLTPVCAYALLQISERIGQNERTVFTFLAGNEPGSLGRIIEKRQPKEWVGVDCVYDYFKNLFRETVDQPHIHKEWLKADYALSKTEEEEEQKVIKAMAVIRMIRRPEELAVTPKPIAYALGMDKERCKKAMDGLIEKEIVFFRASLGTYTFKNNIGLDIEAAITKEMQQLKRTFHVCSMLNEVSELTYAIPKQYNQNRAMTRYFRYQFLTVEDFLKIQDSRVFFETNFCDGYILALVWENEAEQEKIEQHLKEWEDERIIVLLPEERFVMEEHLLRLAAVRSLAQNERFIEENKVLRQELDLYEEDIRYEINEKLKKDFMPESANCHVLHSGTEEVHIRTGMEFNRYLSQICEDYYSLAPKVNHELLNIQNVQGQYLRARNEVVKAILEGEDLEKYQYSSSAEAMVYRAAFVRTGLAGEDFPLDGGCRKILEEIEDFFAMSVGKKVDFSVLYQRLQGKDYGVRKGILPLFLAWSFELMEGMPVVYLGKKELNITVDILNNINQFPESYELYIEKKDMEKEVYLREMEKLFSIKNKKEMRSANRIFGITEGMRQWYRSLSRFTRNSGNYPQEIQESVKRLQKLLKRMDLNPREFLFEQLPKAVECDAGQELSRKMKQVKSSMEEHLDKEKENLAGEVRKIFGGN
;
A
#
# COMPACT_ATOMS: atom_id res chain seq x y z
N MET A 1 -33.18 1.10 -41.48
CA MET A 1 -31.77 1.20 -41.09
C MET A 1 -31.11 -0.18 -40.88
N LYS A 2 -31.77 -1.22 -40.41
CA LYS A 2 -31.31 -2.58 -40.13
C LYS A 2 -30.57 -3.26 -41.30
N ASN A 3 -30.93 -2.98 -42.55
CA ASN A 3 -30.25 -3.55 -43.73
C ASN A 3 -28.91 -2.89 -44.03
N ILE A 4 -28.61 -1.79 -43.40
CA ILE A 4 -27.46 -0.90 -43.69
C ILE A 4 -26.40 -0.95 -42.62
N VAL A 5 -26.81 -1.11 -41.36
CA VAL A 5 -25.92 -1.23 -40.21
C VAL A 5 -26.14 -2.59 -39.52
N LYS A 6 -25.11 -3.40 -39.47
CA LYS A 6 -25.11 -4.70 -38.82
C LYS A 6 -24.34 -4.60 -37.54
N ILE A 7 -24.94 -5.02 -36.41
CA ILE A 7 -24.30 -5.02 -35.09
C ILE A 7 -23.64 -6.36 -34.85
N ASP A 8 -22.35 -6.36 -34.51
CA ASP A 8 -21.63 -7.54 -34.14
C ASP A 8 -21.85 -7.89 -32.65
N THR A 9 -22.67 -8.89 -32.39
CA THR A 9 -23.09 -9.28 -31.02
C THR A 9 -22.04 -10.07 -30.23
N ARG A 10 -20.89 -10.40 -30.85
CA ARG A 10 -19.83 -11.20 -30.22
C ARG A 10 -19.12 -10.48 -29.07
N PHE A 11 -19.23 -9.16 -28.99
CA PHE A 11 -18.60 -8.31 -27.96
C PHE A 11 -19.30 -8.31 -26.60
N GLN A 12 -20.39 -9.06 -26.43
CA GLN A 12 -21.22 -9.02 -25.20
C GLN A 12 -20.65 -9.79 -24.01
N LYS A 13 -19.68 -10.66 -24.19
CA LYS A 13 -19.19 -11.54 -23.12
C LYS A 13 -17.95 -10.98 -22.45
N SER A 14 -18.05 -10.72 -21.14
CA SER A 14 -16.88 -10.37 -20.30
C SER A 14 -15.84 -11.51 -20.33
N VAL A 15 -14.56 -11.15 -20.30
CA VAL A 15 -13.46 -12.09 -20.16
C VAL A 15 -13.23 -12.35 -18.68
N ASN A 16 -13.21 -13.61 -18.28
CA ASN A 16 -12.75 -14.07 -16.99
C ASN A 16 -11.42 -14.78 -17.17
N LEU A 17 -10.34 -14.19 -16.67
CA LEU A 17 -8.98 -14.71 -16.89
C LEU A 17 -8.82 -16.15 -16.44
N ALA A 18 -9.37 -16.54 -15.29
CA ALA A 18 -9.24 -17.89 -14.75
C ALA A 18 -9.96 -18.94 -15.62
N LEU A 19 -11.16 -18.61 -16.13
CA LEU A 19 -11.97 -19.52 -16.92
C LEU A 19 -11.55 -19.55 -18.40
N ASP A 20 -11.16 -18.40 -18.95
CA ASP A 20 -10.90 -18.22 -20.38
C ASP A 20 -9.42 -18.46 -20.77
N MET A 21 -8.54 -18.79 -19.82
CA MET A 21 -7.10 -18.98 -20.02
C MET A 21 -6.75 -19.99 -21.13
N GLY A 22 -7.64 -20.99 -21.38
CA GLY A 22 -7.52 -22.00 -22.41
C GLY A 22 -8.20 -21.66 -23.75
N ASP A 23 -9.06 -20.65 -23.76
CA ASP A 23 -9.95 -20.36 -24.89
C ASP A 23 -9.28 -19.48 -25.95
N MET A 24 -8.75 -20.13 -27.00
CA MET A 24 -8.14 -19.44 -28.15
C MET A 24 -9.14 -18.66 -28.99
N GLU A 25 -10.43 -18.99 -28.95
CA GLU A 25 -11.44 -18.18 -29.63
C GLU A 25 -11.56 -16.82 -28.98
N ARG A 26 -11.53 -16.75 -27.64
CA ARG A 26 -11.49 -15.51 -26.86
C ARG A 26 -10.23 -14.68 -27.16
N VAL A 27 -9.05 -15.30 -27.13
CA VAL A 27 -7.79 -14.64 -27.48
C VAL A 27 -7.87 -14.03 -28.90
N ASN A 28 -8.41 -14.77 -29.86
CA ASN A 28 -8.55 -14.32 -31.25
C ASN A 28 -9.68 -13.29 -31.47
N GLN A 29 -10.58 -13.08 -30.50
CA GLN A 29 -11.60 -12.03 -30.51
C GLN A 29 -11.02 -10.69 -30.06
N TYR A 30 -9.86 -10.65 -29.39
CA TYR A 30 -9.23 -9.41 -28.96
C TYR A 30 -8.98 -8.47 -30.16
N ILE A 31 -9.32 -7.19 -29.96
CA ILE A 31 -9.02 -6.12 -30.91
C ILE A 31 -7.87 -5.30 -30.34
N PRO A 32 -6.66 -5.48 -30.86
CA PRO A 32 -5.53 -4.67 -30.43
C PRO A 32 -5.73 -3.22 -30.86
N THR A 33 -5.45 -2.30 -29.94
CA THR A 33 -5.42 -0.85 -30.18
C THR A 33 -3.99 -0.36 -30.02
N ARG A 34 -3.64 0.83 -30.53
CA ARG A 34 -2.27 1.37 -30.41
C ARG A 34 -1.79 1.39 -28.97
N SER A 35 -2.60 1.91 -28.03
CA SER A 35 -2.23 1.96 -26.61
C SER A 35 -2.08 0.57 -26.00
N SER A 36 -2.96 -0.37 -26.30
CA SER A 36 -2.84 -1.73 -25.77
C SER A 36 -1.63 -2.48 -26.33
N VAL A 37 -1.26 -2.22 -27.58
CA VAL A 37 -0.04 -2.77 -28.21
C VAL A 37 1.21 -2.17 -27.58
N THR A 38 1.21 -0.88 -27.25
CA THR A 38 2.32 -0.23 -26.52
C THR A 38 2.52 -0.87 -25.14
N ILE A 39 1.43 -1.11 -24.40
CA ILE A 39 1.50 -1.79 -23.10
C ILE A 39 2.00 -3.23 -23.26
N LEU A 40 1.48 -3.96 -24.26
CA LEU A 40 1.93 -5.31 -24.55
C LEU A 40 3.42 -5.34 -24.91
N LYS A 41 3.89 -4.36 -25.66
CA LYS A 41 5.30 -4.17 -26.01
C LYS A 41 6.15 -3.99 -24.76
N GLN A 42 5.73 -3.12 -23.84
CA GLN A 42 6.42 -2.88 -22.58
C GLN A 42 6.58 -4.19 -21.78
N TYR A 43 5.52 -4.99 -21.63
CA TYR A 43 5.60 -6.29 -20.97
C TYR A 43 6.56 -7.24 -21.68
N LEU A 44 6.46 -7.38 -23.00
CA LEU A 44 7.32 -8.29 -23.76
C LEU A 44 8.80 -7.87 -23.76
N GLU A 45 9.08 -6.57 -23.84
CA GLU A 45 10.45 -6.03 -23.77
C GLU A 45 11.05 -6.20 -22.38
N THR A 46 10.30 -5.96 -21.31
CA THR A 46 10.73 -6.21 -19.93
C THR A 46 11.09 -7.68 -19.71
N ILE A 47 10.25 -8.60 -20.20
CA ILE A 47 10.49 -10.04 -20.10
C ILE A 47 11.74 -10.45 -20.90
N ARG A 48 11.95 -9.86 -22.07
CA ARG A 48 13.10 -10.18 -22.91
C ARG A 48 14.41 -9.62 -22.36
N SER A 49 14.40 -8.36 -21.93
CA SER A 49 15.60 -7.67 -21.43
C SER A 49 16.01 -8.15 -20.04
N ARG A 50 15.06 -8.72 -19.28
CA ARG A 50 15.23 -9.06 -17.85
C ARG A 50 15.65 -7.84 -17.00
N GLN A 51 15.30 -6.66 -17.47
CA GLN A 51 15.58 -5.37 -16.82
C GLN A 51 14.26 -4.62 -16.64
N GLY A 52 14.08 -3.98 -15.49
CA GLY A 52 12.86 -3.27 -15.14
C GLY A 52 12.10 -3.94 -14.00
N GLY A 53 10.98 -3.35 -13.59
CA GLY A 53 10.16 -3.88 -12.49
C GLY A 53 9.49 -5.19 -12.89
N HIS A 54 9.79 -6.25 -12.17
CA HIS A 54 9.13 -7.53 -12.33
C HIS A 54 7.74 -7.55 -11.68
N ALA A 55 7.47 -6.61 -10.78
CA ALA A 55 6.16 -6.40 -10.17
C ALA A 55 5.50 -5.14 -10.75
N THR A 56 4.31 -5.28 -11.32
CA THR A 56 3.59 -4.20 -12.00
C THR A 56 2.17 -4.05 -11.49
N VAL A 57 1.61 -2.85 -11.58
CA VAL A 57 0.18 -2.62 -11.40
C VAL A 57 -0.41 -2.02 -12.67
N LEU A 58 -1.35 -2.73 -13.27
CA LEU A 58 -2.11 -2.30 -14.44
C LEU A 58 -3.35 -1.54 -13.97
N ILE A 59 -3.30 -0.22 -14.08
CA ILE A 59 -4.35 0.69 -13.60
C ILE A 59 -5.21 1.13 -14.78
N GLY A 60 -6.51 1.05 -14.64
CA GLY A 60 -7.44 1.60 -15.65
C GLY A 60 -8.89 1.24 -15.37
N PRO A 61 -9.86 2.01 -15.88
CA PRO A 61 -11.27 1.82 -15.60
C PRO A 61 -11.79 0.42 -15.93
N TYR A 62 -12.93 0.07 -15.34
CA TYR A 62 -13.65 -1.16 -15.70
C TYR A 62 -14.01 -1.17 -17.20
N GLY A 63 -14.02 -2.34 -17.83
CA GLY A 63 -14.52 -2.50 -19.18
C GLY A 63 -13.61 -2.06 -20.33
N LYS A 64 -12.40 -1.66 -20.01
CA LYS A 64 -11.46 -1.19 -21.04
C LYS A 64 -10.61 -2.31 -21.67
N GLY A 65 -10.85 -3.58 -21.33
CA GLY A 65 -10.16 -4.71 -21.93
C GLY A 65 -8.85 -5.11 -21.26
N LYS A 66 -8.57 -4.70 -20.02
CA LYS A 66 -7.37 -5.09 -19.26
C LYS A 66 -7.22 -6.61 -19.15
N SER A 67 -8.25 -7.29 -18.64
CA SER A 67 -8.23 -8.76 -18.51
C SER A 67 -8.10 -9.43 -19.85
N HIS A 68 -8.69 -8.88 -20.94
CA HIS A 68 -8.52 -9.41 -22.27
C HIS A 68 -7.09 -9.22 -22.84
N LEU A 69 -6.44 -8.06 -22.57
CA LEU A 69 -5.03 -7.85 -22.89
C LEU A 69 -4.13 -8.86 -22.17
N LEU A 70 -4.36 -9.08 -20.87
CA LEU A 70 -3.60 -10.04 -20.07
C LEU A 70 -3.85 -11.49 -20.52
N LEU A 71 -5.06 -11.81 -20.98
CA LEU A 71 -5.35 -13.11 -21.61
C LEU A 71 -4.51 -13.30 -22.88
N VAL A 72 -4.40 -12.27 -23.72
CA VAL A 72 -3.53 -12.31 -24.92
C VAL A 72 -2.07 -12.43 -24.51
N LEU A 73 -1.60 -11.67 -23.51
CA LEU A 73 -0.23 -11.78 -22.99
C LEU A 73 0.08 -13.22 -22.55
N MET A 74 -0.82 -13.84 -21.78
CA MET A 74 -0.66 -15.22 -21.33
C MET A 74 -0.66 -16.23 -22.48
N ALA A 75 -1.50 -16.01 -23.48
CA ALA A 75 -1.49 -16.86 -24.69
C ALA A 75 -0.19 -16.74 -25.50
N LEU A 76 0.46 -15.57 -25.48
CA LEU A 76 1.74 -15.35 -26.14
C LEU A 76 2.93 -15.92 -25.37
N LEU A 77 2.87 -15.93 -24.03
CA LEU A 77 3.94 -16.37 -23.12
C LEU A 77 3.83 -17.85 -22.74
N GLY A 78 2.63 -18.43 -22.78
CA GLY A 78 2.38 -19.80 -22.35
C GLY A 78 2.87 -20.86 -23.34
N LYS A 79 2.72 -22.13 -22.94
CA LYS A 79 3.08 -23.32 -23.75
C LYS A 79 2.07 -23.57 -24.89
N ARG A 80 2.05 -22.68 -25.88
CA ARG A 80 1.11 -22.74 -27.01
C ARG A 80 1.81 -22.86 -28.34
N ASP A 81 1.15 -23.51 -29.31
CA ASP A 81 1.67 -23.52 -30.69
C ASP A 81 1.52 -22.12 -31.31
N ARG A 82 2.57 -21.67 -32.00
CA ARG A 82 2.54 -20.40 -32.75
C ARG A 82 1.39 -20.29 -33.74
N LYS A 83 0.96 -21.44 -34.30
CA LYS A 83 -0.18 -21.50 -35.22
C LYS A 83 -1.48 -21.06 -34.56
N GLU A 84 -1.71 -21.40 -33.29
CA GLU A 84 -2.90 -21.02 -32.54
C GLU A 84 -2.97 -19.50 -32.30
N THR A 85 -1.82 -18.87 -32.07
CA THR A 85 -1.69 -17.42 -31.82
C THR A 85 -1.42 -16.61 -33.09
N ALA A 86 -1.31 -17.24 -34.29
CA ALA A 86 -0.91 -16.58 -35.53
C ALA A 86 -1.82 -15.39 -35.92
N LYS A 87 -3.14 -15.54 -35.71
CA LYS A 87 -4.11 -14.51 -36.07
C LYS A 87 -3.95 -13.25 -35.20
N ILE A 88 -3.78 -13.41 -33.90
CA ILE A 88 -3.59 -12.27 -32.99
C ILE A 88 -2.22 -11.63 -33.20
N ARG A 89 -1.15 -12.41 -33.39
CA ARG A 89 0.19 -11.90 -33.72
C ARG A 89 0.18 -11.02 -34.97
N LYS A 90 -0.47 -11.49 -36.04
CA LYS A 90 -0.60 -10.72 -37.29
C LYS A 90 -1.30 -9.37 -37.07
N ARG A 91 -2.37 -9.34 -36.24
CA ARG A 91 -3.09 -8.09 -35.95
C ARG A 91 -2.24 -7.12 -35.12
N ILE A 92 -1.48 -7.61 -34.14
CA ILE A 92 -0.58 -6.79 -33.32
C ILE A 92 0.52 -6.19 -34.20
N LEU A 93 1.15 -7.00 -35.09
CA LEU A 93 2.19 -6.56 -35.99
C LEU A 93 1.70 -5.57 -37.07
N GLN A 94 0.41 -5.59 -37.41
CA GLN A 94 -0.19 -4.57 -38.31
C GLN A 94 -0.23 -3.19 -37.64
N ILE A 95 -0.26 -3.11 -36.29
CA ILE A 95 -0.28 -1.86 -35.56
C ILE A 95 1.13 -1.38 -35.24
N ASP A 96 2.02 -2.29 -34.81
CA ASP A 96 3.42 -1.96 -34.48
C ASP A 96 4.38 -3.02 -35.05
N GLN A 97 5.00 -2.69 -36.19
CA GLN A 97 5.99 -3.54 -36.83
C GLN A 97 7.29 -3.70 -36.03
N SER A 98 7.56 -2.82 -35.05
CA SER A 98 8.75 -2.93 -34.19
C SER A 98 8.73 -4.19 -33.32
N LEU A 99 7.57 -4.83 -33.13
CA LEU A 99 7.40 -6.11 -32.45
C LEU A 99 7.76 -7.35 -33.30
N GLU A 100 8.13 -7.19 -34.56
CA GLU A 100 8.54 -8.32 -35.45
C GLU A 100 9.63 -9.21 -34.81
N PRO A 101 10.67 -8.68 -34.10
CA PRO A 101 11.69 -9.51 -33.48
C PRO A 101 11.16 -10.35 -32.31
N LEU A 102 10.00 -9.98 -31.74
CA LEU A 102 9.39 -10.65 -30.60
C LEU A 102 8.25 -11.60 -31.00
N LEU A 103 7.44 -11.18 -31.94
CA LEU A 103 6.20 -11.85 -32.31
C LEU A 103 6.19 -12.43 -33.72
N GLY A 104 7.11 -12.03 -34.57
CA GLY A 104 7.17 -12.44 -35.98
C GLY A 104 7.51 -13.91 -36.16
N GLU A 105 7.35 -14.40 -37.40
CA GLU A 105 7.60 -15.82 -37.74
C GLU A 105 9.04 -16.25 -37.47
N LYS A 106 10.00 -15.34 -37.64
CA LYS A 106 11.44 -15.58 -37.42
C LYS A 106 11.91 -15.29 -35.98
N ALA A 107 11.04 -14.85 -35.13
CA ALA A 107 11.40 -14.59 -33.71
C ALA A 107 11.87 -15.87 -33.02
N GLU A 108 12.91 -15.77 -32.19
CA GLU A 108 13.40 -16.88 -31.39
C GLU A 108 12.27 -17.46 -30.51
N LYS A 109 12.22 -18.79 -30.40
CA LYS A 109 11.30 -19.47 -29.52
C LYS A 109 11.71 -19.16 -28.05
N GLN A 110 10.96 -18.31 -27.39
CA GLN A 110 11.11 -18.13 -25.95
C GLN A 110 10.57 -19.37 -25.21
N LYS A 111 11.25 -19.75 -24.14
CA LYS A 111 10.71 -20.75 -23.21
C LYS A 111 9.41 -20.23 -22.60
N PRO A 112 8.39 -21.07 -22.38
CA PRO A 112 7.11 -20.63 -21.86
C PRO A 112 7.18 -20.19 -20.40
N PHE A 113 6.19 -19.42 -19.97
CA PHE A 113 5.92 -19.12 -18.57
C PHE A 113 4.72 -19.94 -18.07
N LEU A 114 4.77 -20.35 -16.80
CA LEU A 114 3.58 -20.85 -16.12
C LEU A 114 2.71 -19.66 -15.71
N GLY A 115 1.51 -19.53 -16.28
CA GLY A 115 0.57 -18.47 -15.94
C GLY A 115 -0.25 -18.84 -14.70
N VAL A 116 -0.12 -18.07 -13.63
CA VAL A 116 -0.88 -18.22 -12.38
C VAL A 116 -1.87 -17.07 -12.23
N ILE A 117 -3.15 -17.38 -12.05
CA ILE A 117 -4.21 -16.38 -11.98
C ILE A 117 -4.86 -16.40 -10.59
N ILE A 118 -4.83 -15.29 -9.90
CA ILE A 118 -5.57 -15.06 -8.65
C ILE A 118 -6.81 -14.24 -9.02
N SER A 119 -7.98 -14.89 -9.06
CA SER A 119 -9.25 -14.25 -9.46
C SER A 119 -10.23 -14.06 -8.31
N SER A 120 -10.00 -14.70 -7.17
CA SER A 120 -10.84 -14.58 -5.99
C SER A 120 -9.99 -14.65 -4.73
N PHE A 121 -10.28 -13.75 -3.80
CA PHE A 121 -9.69 -13.80 -2.46
C PHE A 121 -10.49 -14.71 -1.55
N GLN A 122 -9.82 -15.62 -0.87
CA GLN A 122 -10.45 -16.60 0.04
C GLN A 122 -9.75 -16.58 1.40
N GLY A 123 -10.07 -15.57 2.22
CA GLY A 123 -9.76 -15.54 3.65
C GLY A 123 -8.32 -15.27 4.07
N ASP A 124 -7.31 -15.89 3.46
CA ASP A 124 -5.87 -15.66 3.71
C ASP A 124 -5.15 -15.53 2.36
N LEU A 125 -4.37 -14.47 2.22
CA LEU A 125 -3.66 -14.19 0.98
C LEU A 125 -2.59 -15.25 0.67
N ASN A 126 -1.90 -15.76 1.68
CA ASN A 126 -0.93 -16.83 1.52
C ASN A 126 -1.56 -18.09 0.91
N GLN A 127 -2.75 -18.45 1.38
CA GLN A 127 -3.51 -19.58 0.81
C GLN A 127 -3.98 -19.27 -0.62
N SER A 128 -4.43 -18.05 -0.89
CA SER A 128 -4.85 -17.65 -2.24
C SER A 128 -3.73 -17.80 -3.27
N PHE A 129 -2.50 -17.45 -2.91
CA PHE A 129 -1.32 -17.71 -3.75
C PHE A 129 -1.07 -19.21 -3.95
N LEU A 130 -1.13 -20.00 -2.90
CA LEU A 130 -0.90 -21.45 -2.99
C LEU A 130 -1.96 -22.16 -3.85
N TYR A 131 -3.24 -21.79 -3.70
CA TYR A 131 -4.32 -22.34 -4.53
C TYR A 131 -4.18 -21.96 -6.00
N ALA A 132 -3.87 -20.71 -6.29
CA ALA A 132 -3.68 -20.27 -7.67
C ALA A 132 -2.50 -20.99 -8.35
N LEU A 133 -1.43 -21.26 -7.62
CA LEU A 133 -0.30 -22.04 -8.11
C LEU A 133 -0.72 -23.50 -8.37
N GLN A 134 -1.45 -24.11 -7.44
CA GLN A 134 -1.98 -25.48 -7.60
C GLN A 134 -2.85 -25.60 -8.86
N GLU A 135 -3.84 -24.71 -9.03
CA GLU A 135 -4.69 -24.69 -10.22
C GLU A 135 -3.88 -24.51 -11.52
N ALA A 136 -2.84 -23.69 -11.49
CA ALA A 136 -1.98 -23.50 -12.64
C ALA A 136 -1.17 -24.74 -12.98
N LEU A 137 -0.66 -25.46 -11.99
CA LEU A 137 0.07 -26.71 -12.17
C LEU A 137 -0.85 -27.83 -12.66
N GLU A 138 -2.05 -27.96 -12.10
CA GLU A 138 -3.07 -28.92 -12.55
C GLU A 138 -3.45 -28.68 -14.02
N ARG A 139 -3.65 -27.42 -14.41
CA ARG A 139 -3.98 -27.04 -15.81
C ARG A 139 -2.89 -27.43 -16.80
N GLU A 140 -1.63 -27.40 -16.41
CA GLU A 140 -0.49 -27.79 -17.26
C GLU A 140 -0.10 -29.27 -17.12
N GLY A 141 -0.81 -30.06 -16.33
CA GLY A 141 -0.52 -31.49 -16.08
C GLY A 141 0.74 -31.72 -15.25
N LEU A 142 1.08 -30.79 -14.37
CA LEU A 142 2.25 -30.80 -13.48
C LEU A 142 1.84 -30.97 -12.01
N GLU A 143 0.83 -31.79 -11.78
CA GLU A 143 0.22 -32.02 -10.46
C GLU A 143 1.23 -32.50 -9.41
N ASP A 144 2.26 -33.23 -9.83
CA ASP A 144 3.34 -33.74 -8.98
C ASP A 144 4.17 -32.62 -8.31
N LEU A 145 4.11 -31.40 -8.86
CA LEU A 145 4.78 -30.19 -8.30
C LEU A 145 3.82 -29.36 -7.43
N SER A 146 2.56 -29.80 -7.30
CA SER A 146 1.56 -29.03 -6.57
C SER A 146 1.92 -28.95 -5.08
N PRO A 147 1.86 -27.75 -4.48
CA PRO A 147 2.04 -27.62 -3.04
C PRO A 147 0.95 -28.41 -2.33
N GLU A 148 1.32 -29.15 -1.28
CA GLU A 148 0.35 -29.83 -0.42
C GLU A 148 -0.59 -28.78 0.18
N SER A 149 -1.82 -28.73 -0.29
CA SER A 149 -2.88 -27.90 0.27
C SER A 149 -3.48 -28.57 1.51
N GLU A 150 -4.19 -27.82 2.37
CA GLU A 150 -4.94 -28.41 3.48
C GLU A 150 -5.90 -29.51 2.99
N PHE A 151 -6.44 -29.39 1.80
CA PHE A 151 -7.29 -30.40 1.17
C PHE A 151 -6.50 -31.65 0.77
N THR A 152 -5.34 -31.45 0.15
CA THR A 152 -4.45 -32.56 -0.25
C THR A 152 -3.92 -33.27 0.98
N GLU A 153 -3.52 -32.51 2.00
CA GLU A 153 -3.06 -33.08 3.26
C GLU A 153 -4.19 -33.83 4.00
N ALA A 154 -5.40 -33.30 4.02
CA ALA A 154 -6.55 -34.02 4.58
C ALA A 154 -6.77 -35.36 3.87
N VAL A 155 -6.71 -35.40 2.53
CA VAL A 155 -6.81 -36.62 1.73
C VAL A 155 -5.64 -37.55 2.02
N ARG A 156 -4.40 -37.03 2.14
CA ARG A 156 -3.21 -37.82 2.48
C ARG A 156 -3.34 -38.49 3.86
N VAL A 157 -3.76 -37.66 4.85
CA VAL A 157 -3.99 -38.15 6.23
C VAL A 157 -5.08 -39.20 6.28
N ILE A 158 -6.21 -39.04 5.57
CA ILE A 158 -7.25 -40.05 5.47
C ILE A 158 -6.71 -41.35 4.83
N GLY A 159 -5.93 -41.25 3.76
CA GLY A 159 -5.28 -42.39 3.12
C GLY A 159 -4.22 -43.06 4.01
N GLN A 160 -3.55 -42.31 4.85
CA GLN A 160 -2.64 -42.85 5.85
C GLN A 160 -3.40 -43.59 6.96
N TRP A 161 -4.52 -43.04 7.45
CA TRP A 161 -5.38 -43.71 8.42
C TRP A 161 -5.95 -45.02 7.87
N GLU A 162 -6.31 -45.05 6.60
CA GLU A 162 -6.78 -46.30 5.97
C GLU A 162 -5.74 -47.39 5.99
N LYS A 163 -4.45 -47.06 5.78
CA LYS A 163 -3.34 -48.02 5.69
C LYS A 163 -2.71 -48.39 7.03
N GLU A 164 -2.48 -47.39 7.86
CA GLU A 164 -1.64 -47.52 9.06
C GLU A 164 -2.41 -47.40 10.37
N TYR A 165 -3.62 -46.79 10.38
CA TYR A 165 -4.41 -46.54 11.58
C TYR A 165 -5.86 -46.96 11.41
N PRO A 166 -6.16 -48.29 11.30
CA PRO A 166 -7.49 -48.81 10.97
C PRO A 166 -8.59 -48.42 11.98
N GLU A 167 -8.23 -48.23 13.24
CA GLU A 167 -9.19 -47.79 14.27
C GLU A 167 -9.64 -46.35 14.05
N THR A 168 -8.72 -45.46 13.76
CA THR A 168 -9.01 -44.06 13.45
C THR A 168 -9.84 -43.93 12.18
N TYR A 169 -9.49 -44.70 11.17
CA TYR A 169 -10.25 -44.78 9.92
C TYR A 169 -11.67 -45.32 10.12
N THR A 170 -11.84 -46.30 11.02
CA THR A 170 -13.18 -46.85 11.36
C THR A 170 -14.03 -45.79 12.07
N ARG A 171 -13.41 -44.96 12.96
CA ARG A 171 -14.11 -43.82 13.59
C ARG A 171 -14.49 -42.77 12.57
N LEU A 172 -13.60 -42.44 11.62
CA LEU A 172 -13.91 -41.54 10.51
C LEU A 172 -15.12 -42.07 9.71
N LYS A 173 -15.15 -43.35 9.35
CA LYS A 173 -16.30 -43.98 8.66
C LYS A 173 -17.61 -43.83 9.43
N GLN A 174 -17.58 -43.92 10.75
CA GLN A 174 -18.75 -43.74 11.59
C GLN A 174 -19.27 -42.30 11.57
N GLU A 175 -18.37 -41.32 11.62
CA GLU A 175 -18.73 -39.91 11.55
C GLU A 175 -19.28 -39.51 10.16
N LEU A 176 -18.66 -39.99 9.09
CA LEU A 176 -19.13 -39.76 7.71
C LEU A 176 -20.48 -40.42 7.45
N LYS A 177 -20.71 -41.61 8.01
CA LYS A 177 -22.01 -42.34 7.90
C LYS A 177 -23.16 -41.54 8.52
N LYS A 178 -22.91 -40.73 9.56
CA LYS A 178 -23.94 -39.84 10.13
C LYS A 178 -24.35 -38.75 9.15
N ARG A 179 -23.50 -38.40 8.18
CA ARG A 179 -23.77 -37.45 7.10
C ARG A 179 -24.29 -38.08 5.82
N GLY A 180 -24.37 -39.44 5.79
CA GLY A 180 -24.77 -40.17 4.60
C GLY A 180 -23.73 -40.20 3.48
N GLU A 181 -22.46 -39.98 3.80
CA GLU A 181 -21.33 -39.94 2.84
C GLU A 181 -20.39 -41.13 3.06
N SER A 182 -19.81 -41.65 1.97
CA SER A 182 -18.68 -42.58 2.04
C SER A 182 -17.33 -41.88 2.15
N PRO A 183 -16.28 -42.50 2.70
CA PRO A 183 -14.92 -41.92 2.71
C PRO A 183 -14.41 -41.58 1.33
N GLU A 184 -14.76 -42.35 0.32
CA GLU A 184 -14.36 -42.16 -1.06
C GLU A 184 -15.02 -40.89 -1.63
N GLU A 185 -16.33 -40.69 -1.40
CA GLU A 185 -17.08 -39.48 -1.80
C GLU A 185 -16.58 -38.24 -1.04
N PHE A 186 -16.27 -38.40 0.25
CA PHE A 186 -15.71 -37.36 1.07
C PHE A 186 -14.32 -36.93 0.57
N CYS A 187 -13.43 -37.87 0.29
CA CYS A 187 -12.13 -37.59 -0.32
C CYS A 187 -12.25 -36.95 -1.70
N GLN A 188 -13.24 -37.35 -2.52
CA GLN A 188 -13.50 -36.68 -3.79
C GLN A 188 -13.98 -35.23 -3.59
N SER A 189 -14.81 -35.00 -2.58
CA SER A 189 -15.28 -33.66 -2.25
C SER A 189 -14.12 -32.78 -1.73
N LEU A 190 -13.21 -33.35 -0.94
CA LEU A 190 -11.97 -32.66 -0.53
C LEU A 190 -11.08 -32.37 -1.75
N LYS A 191 -10.87 -33.35 -2.65
CA LYS A 191 -10.13 -33.11 -3.90
C LYS A 191 -10.76 -32.04 -4.79
N ARG A 192 -12.07 -31.88 -4.76
CA ARG A 192 -12.83 -30.80 -5.42
C ARG A 192 -12.84 -29.48 -4.60
N GLN A 193 -12.05 -29.40 -3.54
CA GLN A 193 -11.85 -28.24 -2.68
C GLN A 193 -13.14 -27.66 -2.06
N LYS A 194 -14.09 -28.50 -1.72
CA LYS A 194 -15.33 -28.08 -1.05
C LYS A 194 -15.03 -27.67 0.40
N LYS A 195 -15.17 -26.38 0.71
CA LYS A 195 -14.87 -25.81 2.03
C LYS A 195 -15.63 -26.45 3.18
N GLU A 196 -16.89 -26.78 2.95
CA GLU A 196 -17.74 -27.43 3.97
C GLU A 196 -17.15 -28.77 4.44
N HIS A 197 -16.54 -29.52 3.53
CA HIS A 197 -15.91 -30.80 3.84
C HIS A 197 -14.60 -30.63 4.59
N LEU A 198 -13.81 -29.63 4.25
CA LEU A 198 -12.59 -29.32 4.99
C LEU A 198 -12.91 -28.79 6.40
N SER A 199 -13.90 -27.90 6.53
CA SER A 199 -14.34 -27.40 7.83
C SER A 199 -14.81 -28.53 8.73
N PHE A 200 -15.61 -29.45 8.18
CA PHE A 200 -16.05 -30.66 8.90
C PHE A 200 -14.86 -31.55 9.27
N PHE A 201 -13.91 -31.75 8.36
CA PHE A 201 -12.69 -32.52 8.67
C PHE A 201 -11.91 -31.90 9.82
N LYS A 202 -11.72 -30.57 9.81
CA LYS A 202 -11.07 -29.84 10.91
C LYS A 202 -11.79 -29.98 12.26
N GLU A 203 -13.12 -30.02 12.23
CA GLU A 203 -13.95 -30.18 13.43
C GLU A 203 -13.82 -31.59 14.04
N ILE A 204 -13.84 -32.62 13.19
CA ILE A 204 -13.74 -34.01 13.67
C ILE A 204 -12.33 -34.50 13.93
N TYR A 205 -11.31 -33.84 13.35
CA TYR A 205 -9.91 -34.25 13.45
C TYR A 205 -9.42 -34.37 14.91
N PRO A 206 -9.68 -33.43 15.83
CA PRO A 206 -9.32 -33.55 17.24
C PRO A 206 -10.01 -34.74 17.92
N LEU A 207 -11.25 -35.03 17.53
CA LEU A 207 -12.01 -36.18 18.09
C LEU A 207 -11.42 -37.51 17.66
N LEU A 208 -10.86 -37.57 16.46
CA LEU A 208 -10.25 -38.77 15.89
C LEU A 208 -8.80 -38.98 16.34
N THR A 209 -8.09 -37.88 16.70
CA THR A 209 -6.64 -37.87 17.00
C THR A 209 -6.31 -37.52 18.44
N SER A 210 -7.23 -37.73 19.38
CA SER A 210 -6.98 -37.47 20.81
C SER A 210 -6.60 -36.02 21.15
N GLY A 211 -7.21 -35.05 20.45
CA GLY A 211 -7.07 -33.63 20.74
C GLY A 211 -6.07 -32.86 19.88
N SER A 212 -5.43 -33.50 18.90
CA SER A 212 -4.54 -32.80 17.96
C SER A 212 -5.35 -31.88 17.03
N VAL A 213 -4.87 -30.68 16.74
CA VAL A 213 -5.53 -29.71 15.86
C VAL A 213 -4.94 -29.83 14.45
N PHE A 214 -5.79 -30.03 13.44
CA PHE A 214 -5.36 -30.19 12.04
C PHE A 214 -4.65 -28.93 11.48
N ALA A 215 -5.07 -27.75 11.93
CA ALA A 215 -4.49 -26.48 11.47
C ALA A 215 -3.02 -26.25 11.87
N GLN A 216 -2.43 -27.05 12.75
CA GLN A 216 -1.02 -26.94 13.15
C GLN A 216 -0.05 -27.64 12.17
N LEU A 217 -0.55 -28.40 11.21
CA LEU A 217 0.29 -29.24 10.34
C LEU A 217 0.74 -28.58 9.04
N ILE A 218 0.14 -27.45 8.62
CA ILE A 218 0.45 -26.86 7.32
C ILE A 218 0.52 -25.33 7.43
N GLN A 219 1.67 -24.80 7.73
CA GLN A 219 2.02 -23.41 7.48
C GLN A 219 3.16 -23.35 6.44
N LYS A 220 2.87 -23.78 5.20
CA LYS A 220 3.82 -23.53 4.11
C LYS A 220 3.73 -22.05 3.71
N ASP A 221 4.89 -21.40 3.69
CA ASP A 221 5.05 -20.03 3.19
C ASP A 221 4.93 -20.06 1.65
N ALA A 222 3.97 -19.35 1.09
CA ALA A 222 3.76 -19.27 -0.35
C ALA A 222 5.03 -18.84 -1.10
N LEU A 223 5.82 -17.92 -0.54
CA LEU A 223 7.07 -17.48 -1.15
C LEU A 223 8.03 -18.63 -1.43
N ARG A 224 8.28 -19.46 -0.42
CA ARG A 224 9.19 -20.60 -0.57
C ARG A 224 8.69 -21.62 -1.57
N VAL A 225 7.37 -21.87 -1.58
CA VAL A 225 6.75 -22.79 -2.53
C VAL A 225 6.90 -22.26 -3.95
N TYR A 226 6.63 -20.97 -4.17
CA TYR A 226 6.81 -20.36 -5.49
C TYR A 226 8.27 -20.39 -5.94
N GLU A 227 9.20 -20.11 -5.05
CA GLU A 227 10.65 -20.17 -5.34
C GLU A 227 11.08 -21.58 -5.73
N GLU A 228 10.71 -22.59 -4.94
CA GLU A 228 11.05 -23.98 -5.20
C GLU A 228 10.43 -24.51 -6.50
N VAL A 229 9.13 -24.27 -6.68
CA VAL A 229 8.41 -24.68 -7.89
C VAL A 229 8.99 -23.97 -9.12
N ASN A 230 9.28 -22.67 -9.03
CA ASN A 230 9.87 -21.90 -10.13
C ASN A 230 11.22 -22.47 -10.55
N ARG A 231 12.09 -22.80 -9.58
CA ARG A 231 13.38 -23.43 -9.84
C ARG A 231 13.21 -24.77 -10.55
N ILE A 232 12.33 -25.64 -10.06
CA ILE A 232 12.08 -26.96 -10.67
C ILE A 232 11.52 -26.82 -12.09
N LEU A 233 10.59 -25.89 -12.34
CA LEU A 233 10.03 -25.59 -13.65
C LEU A 233 11.12 -25.19 -14.65
N CYS A 234 12.02 -24.32 -14.24
CA CYS A 234 13.12 -23.84 -15.09
C CYS A 234 14.16 -24.93 -15.37
N GLU A 235 14.56 -25.70 -14.35
CA GLU A 235 15.61 -26.71 -14.45
C GLU A 235 15.13 -27.96 -15.20
N ARG A 236 13.91 -28.45 -14.94
CA ARG A 236 13.46 -29.78 -15.39
C ARG A 236 12.41 -29.74 -16.50
N TYR A 237 11.55 -28.72 -16.51
CA TYR A 237 10.42 -28.67 -17.44
C TYR A 237 10.57 -27.65 -18.57
N GLY A 238 11.70 -26.92 -18.59
CA GLY A 238 12.06 -26.04 -19.68
C GLY A 238 11.23 -24.75 -19.75
N TYR A 239 10.68 -24.31 -18.62
CA TYR A 239 10.01 -23.01 -18.49
C TYR A 239 11.05 -21.87 -18.33
N SER A 240 10.65 -20.64 -18.61
CA SER A 240 11.43 -19.43 -18.29
C SER A 240 11.16 -18.94 -16.86
N GLY A 241 10.00 -19.30 -16.29
CA GLY A 241 9.59 -18.85 -15.00
C GLY A 241 8.08 -18.90 -14.79
N ILE A 242 7.61 -18.18 -13.80
CA ILE A 242 6.20 -18.05 -13.42
C ILE A 242 5.74 -16.61 -13.71
N TYR A 243 4.54 -16.46 -14.26
CA TYR A 243 3.87 -15.16 -14.44
C TYR A 243 2.57 -15.14 -13.64
N ILE A 244 2.50 -14.32 -12.59
CA ILE A 244 1.35 -14.21 -11.69
C ILE A 244 0.51 -13.00 -12.08
N ILE A 245 -0.80 -13.19 -12.20
CA ILE A 245 -1.76 -12.11 -12.39
C ILE A 245 -2.76 -12.15 -11.23
N PHE A 246 -2.83 -11.05 -10.48
CA PHE A 246 -3.87 -10.85 -9.49
C PHE A 246 -4.97 -9.97 -10.12
N ASP A 247 -5.97 -10.64 -10.72
CA ASP A 247 -7.13 -9.97 -11.28
C ASP A 247 -8.07 -9.48 -10.17
N GLU A 248 -8.81 -8.41 -10.41
CA GLU A 248 -9.71 -7.81 -9.43
C GLU A 248 -9.05 -7.43 -8.08
N PHE A 249 -7.78 -7.07 -8.08
CA PHE A 249 -7.06 -6.62 -6.88
C PHE A 249 -7.74 -5.44 -6.18
N SER A 250 -8.50 -4.62 -6.93
CA SER A 250 -9.35 -3.56 -6.37
C SER A 250 -10.36 -4.08 -5.34
N LYS A 251 -11.03 -5.21 -5.63
CA LYS A 251 -12.03 -5.80 -4.72
C LYS A 251 -11.37 -6.32 -3.43
N TYR A 252 -10.15 -6.84 -3.56
CA TYR A 252 -9.35 -7.20 -2.40
C TYR A 252 -9.07 -5.99 -1.53
N LEU A 253 -8.70 -4.83 -2.13
CA LEU A 253 -8.42 -3.59 -1.41
C LEU A 253 -9.67 -2.98 -0.75
N GLU A 254 -10.85 -3.13 -1.35
CA GLU A 254 -12.13 -2.60 -0.86
C GLU A 254 -12.79 -3.47 0.22
N GLY A 255 -12.54 -4.78 0.21
CA GLY A 255 -13.28 -5.78 1.00
C GLY A 255 -12.67 -6.15 2.36
N HIS A 256 -11.55 -5.56 2.78
CA HIS A 256 -10.82 -6.03 3.97
C HIS A 256 -11.24 -5.37 5.27
N GLU A 257 -11.65 -6.20 6.24
CA GLU A 257 -11.73 -5.86 7.66
C GLU A 257 -10.33 -5.77 8.28
N LYS A 258 -10.17 -4.93 9.32
CA LYS A 258 -8.91 -4.44 9.89
C LYS A 258 -7.91 -5.50 10.40
N GLU A 259 -8.32 -6.73 10.71
CA GLU A 259 -7.52 -7.72 11.46
C GLU A 259 -6.66 -8.65 10.61
N GLY A 260 -6.46 -8.62 9.41
CA GLY A 260 -5.57 -9.48 8.60
C GLY A 260 -4.68 -8.70 7.64
N PHE A 261 -5.03 -7.46 7.43
CA PHE A 261 -4.50 -6.64 6.35
C PHE A 261 -2.98 -6.40 6.40
N SER A 262 -2.43 -6.23 7.59
CA SER A 262 -0.99 -6.02 7.77
C SER A 262 -0.14 -7.23 7.37
N LYS A 263 -0.64 -8.44 7.63
CA LYS A 263 0.02 -9.70 7.26
C LYS A 263 0.00 -9.87 5.73
N ASP A 264 -1.13 -9.57 5.13
CA ASP A 264 -1.34 -9.68 3.69
C ASP A 264 -0.47 -8.69 2.92
N MET A 265 -0.34 -7.45 3.39
CA MET A 265 0.55 -6.45 2.79
C MET A 265 2.01 -6.91 2.82
N LYS A 266 2.43 -7.58 3.89
CA LYS A 266 3.78 -8.13 3.96
C LYS A 266 4.00 -9.24 2.94
N ILE A 267 3.02 -10.14 2.77
CA ILE A 267 3.10 -11.20 1.74
C ILE A 267 3.21 -10.60 0.34
N LEU A 268 2.42 -9.57 0.04
CA LEU A 268 2.49 -8.87 -1.25
C LEU A 268 3.86 -8.23 -1.48
N GLN A 269 4.39 -7.58 -0.46
CA GLN A 269 5.70 -6.98 -0.48
C GLN A 269 6.80 -8.02 -0.74
N ASP A 270 6.77 -9.13 -0.01
CA ASP A 270 7.73 -10.22 -0.14
C ASP A 270 7.65 -10.89 -1.52
N MET A 271 6.43 -11.03 -2.10
CA MET A 271 6.25 -11.52 -3.46
C MET A 271 6.82 -10.57 -4.51
N CYS A 272 6.64 -9.25 -4.33
CA CYS A 272 7.26 -8.27 -5.22
C CYS A 272 8.79 -8.36 -5.19
N GLU A 273 9.37 -8.56 -4.01
CA GLU A 273 10.83 -8.72 -3.88
C GLU A 273 11.35 -10.03 -4.43
N LEU A 274 10.61 -11.11 -4.23
CA LEU A 274 10.95 -12.39 -4.85
C LEU A 274 10.98 -12.25 -6.38
N ALA A 275 10.02 -11.50 -6.94
CA ALA A 275 10.01 -11.21 -8.37
C ALA A 275 11.26 -10.44 -8.83
N ASP A 276 11.69 -9.42 -8.07
CA ASP A 276 12.84 -8.58 -8.42
C ASP A 276 14.20 -9.24 -8.14
N SER A 277 14.27 -10.21 -7.21
CA SER A 277 15.52 -10.83 -6.80
C SER A 277 16.08 -11.87 -7.78
N LYS A 278 15.25 -12.46 -8.64
CA LYS A 278 15.62 -13.60 -9.49
C LYS A 278 15.98 -13.17 -10.91
N LYS A 279 17.23 -13.43 -11.33
CA LYS A 279 17.71 -13.10 -12.67
C LYS A 279 17.62 -14.27 -13.65
N GLU A 280 17.79 -15.50 -13.23
CA GLU A 280 17.78 -16.68 -14.09
C GLU A 280 16.41 -17.37 -14.13
N GLU A 281 15.76 -17.53 -12.98
CA GLU A 281 14.44 -18.10 -12.83
C GLU A 281 13.42 -16.95 -12.74
N GLN A 282 12.94 -16.48 -13.89
CA GLN A 282 12.11 -15.26 -13.94
C GLN A 282 10.77 -15.45 -13.19
N LEU A 283 10.40 -14.46 -12.41
CA LEU A 283 9.09 -14.37 -11.78
C LEU A 283 8.53 -12.99 -12.03
N TYR A 284 7.32 -12.90 -12.55
CA TYR A 284 6.61 -11.66 -12.81
C TYR A 284 5.29 -11.63 -12.07
N LEU A 285 4.88 -10.44 -11.63
CA LEU A 285 3.65 -10.22 -10.88
C LEU A 285 2.93 -8.99 -11.43
N THR A 286 1.66 -9.16 -11.83
CA THR A 286 0.82 -8.06 -12.30
C THR A 286 -0.45 -7.98 -11.48
N PHE A 287 -0.66 -6.84 -10.81
CA PHE A 287 -1.91 -6.49 -10.15
C PHE A 287 -2.82 -5.72 -11.11
N VAL A 288 -4.11 -6.01 -11.06
CA VAL A 288 -5.10 -5.29 -11.87
C VAL A 288 -5.99 -4.43 -10.98
N THR A 289 -5.95 -3.12 -11.19
CA THR A 289 -6.76 -2.16 -10.41
C THR A 289 -7.58 -1.25 -11.33
N HIS A 290 -8.63 -0.65 -10.76
CA HIS A 290 -9.48 0.30 -11.49
C HIS A 290 -9.05 1.74 -11.28
N LYS A 291 -8.49 2.02 -10.12
CA LYS A 291 -7.96 3.32 -9.69
C LYS A 291 -6.54 3.13 -9.18
N SER A 292 -5.82 4.21 -8.97
CA SER A 292 -4.54 4.14 -8.30
C SER A 292 -4.70 3.57 -6.89
N ILE A 293 -3.69 2.84 -6.41
CA ILE A 293 -3.72 2.24 -5.07
C ILE A 293 -3.96 3.32 -4.01
N HIS A 294 -3.40 4.51 -4.23
CA HIS A 294 -3.59 5.68 -3.36
C HIS A 294 -5.06 6.11 -3.20
N GLU A 295 -5.89 5.99 -4.24
CA GLU A 295 -7.28 6.39 -4.17
C GLU A 295 -8.11 5.48 -3.25
N TYR A 296 -7.73 4.22 -3.11
CA TYR A 296 -8.33 3.30 -2.13
C TYR A 296 -7.95 3.65 -0.69
N ALA A 297 -6.82 4.32 -0.50
CA ALA A 297 -6.31 4.69 0.82
C ALA A 297 -7.04 5.87 1.49
N LYS A 298 -7.88 6.62 0.77
CA LYS A 298 -8.58 7.82 1.29
C LYS A 298 -9.52 7.54 2.48
N ASN A 299 -10.08 6.34 2.58
CA ASN A 299 -11.04 5.94 3.61
C ASN A 299 -10.45 4.98 4.65
N ILE A 300 -9.13 4.80 4.69
CA ILE A 300 -8.45 3.79 5.49
C ILE A 300 -7.60 4.50 6.58
N PRO A 301 -7.43 3.92 7.79
CA PRO A 301 -6.58 4.47 8.83
C PRO A 301 -5.15 4.73 8.36
N GLN A 302 -4.51 5.78 8.85
CA GLN A 302 -3.15 6.19 8.41
C GLN A 302 -2.09 5.08 8.49
N GLU A 303 -2.23 4.19 9.45
CA GLU A 303 -1.33 3.03 9.63
C GLU A 303 -1.36 2.07 8.43
N VAL A 304 -2.55 1.85 7.90
CA VAL A 304 -2.78 1.00 6.72
C VAL A 304 -2.33 1.70 5.45
N VAL A 305 -2.47 3.02 5.38
CA VAL A 305 -1.98 3.85 4.25
C VAL A 305 -0.47 3.71 4.09
N GLN A 306 0.29 3.62 5.17
CA GLN A 306 1.76 3.43 5.11
C GLN A 306 2.13 2.05 4.56
N ALA A 307 1.41 1.00 4.93
CA ALA A 307 1.61 -0.35 4.39
C ALA A 307 1.32 -0.40 2.87
N PHE A 308 0.27 0.29 2.43
CA PHE A 308 -0.03 0.45 1.01
C PHE A 308 1.08 1.14 0.22
N ARG A 309 1.65 2.20 0.79
CA ARG A 309 2.76 2.93 0.16
C ARG A 309 3.97 2.04 -0.07
N GLY A 310 4.23 1.12 0.84
CA GLY A 310 5.31 0.15 0.71
C GLY A 310 5.16 -0.80 -0.46
N VAL A 311 3.97 -1.34 -0.63
CA VAL A 311 3.67 -2.17 -1.81
C VAL A 311 3.69 -1.32 -3.08
N GLU A 312 3.04 -0.14 -3.06
CA GLU A 312 2.98 0.77 -4.21
C GLU A 312 4.37 1.24 -4.67
N GLY A 313 5.29 1.47 -3.72
CA GLY A 313 6.67 1.87 -4.02
C GLY A 313 7.49 0.83 -4.78
N ARG A 314 7.08 -0.45 -4.74
CA ARG A 314 7.74 -1.57 -5.45
C ARG A 314 7.07 -1.91 -6.78
N LEU A 315 5.93 -1.31 -7.07
CA LEU A 315 5.17 -1.60 -8.27
C LEU A 315 5.46 -0.58 -9.37
N GLU A 316 5.81 -1.08 -10.54
CA GLU A 316 5.80 -0.26 -11.75
C GLU A 316 4.35 -0.01 -12.17
N LYS A 317 3.94 1.26 -12.24
CA LYS A 317 2.58 1.63 -12.65
C LYS A 317 2.46 1.66 -14.16
N ILE A 318 1.62 0.81 -14.70
CA ILE A 318 1.25 0.82 -16.10
C ILE A 318 -0.17 1.36 -16.20
N GLN A 319 -0.30 2.55 -16.75
CA GLN A 319 -1.61 3.14 -17.01
C GLN A 319 -2.22 2.51 -18.26
N PHE A 320 -3.32 1.81 -18.10
CA PHE A 320 -4.13 1.37 -19.21
C PHE A 320 -4.98 2.54 -19.70
N VAL A 321 -4.28 3.53 -20.27
CA VAL A 321 -4.94 4.66 -20.93
C VAL A 321 -5.41 4.16 -22.28
N VAL A 322 -6.70 3.91 -22.38
CA VAL A 322 -7.32 3.78 -23.68
C VAL A 322 -7.43 5.19 -24.23
N SER A 323 -6.70 5.53 -25.27
CA SER A 323 -6.88 6.83 -25.91
C SER A 323 -8.34 6.98 -26.30
N SER A 324 -8.86 8.18 -26.22
CA SER A 324 -10.25 8.44 -26.61
C SER A 324 -10.54 7.90 -28.03
N GLN A 325 -9.57 7.96 -28.93
CA GLN A 325 -9.64 7.40 -30.29
C GLN A 325 -9.98 5.91 -30.29
N ASN A 326 -9.33 5.12 -29.46
CA ASN A 326 -9.55 3.67 -29.41
C ASN A 326 -10.98 3.28 -28.99
N ASN A 327 -11.60 4.09 -28.14
CA ASN A 327 -12.99 3.86 -27.75
C ASN A 327 -13.96 4.03 -28.92
N TYR A 328 -13.72 5.03 -29.79
CA TYR A 328 -14.53 5.24 -31.01
C TYR A 328 -14.26 4.16 -32.05
N GLU A 329 -13.01 3.74 -32.23
CA GLU A 329 -12.67 2.60 -33.09
C GLU A 329 -13.37 1.32 -32.65
N LEU A 330 -13.47 1.08 -31.32
CA LEU A 330 -14.21 -0.06 -30.77
C LEU A 330 -15.71 0.03 -31.10
N ILE A 331 -16.34 1.20 -30.95
CA ILE A 331 -17.74 1.41 -31.39
C ILE A 331 -17.87 1.13 -32.88
N GLY A 332 -16.97 1.66 -33.69
CA GLY A 332 -16.94 1.46 -35.12
C GLY A 332 -16.80 -0.02 -35.55
N ASN A 333 -16.01 -0.80 -34.79
CA ASN A 333 -15.84 -2.23 -35.03
C ASN A 333 -17.09 -3.06 -34.69
N VAL A 334 -17.89 -2.63 -33.71
CA VAL A 334 -19.19 -3.24 -33.38
C VAL A 334 -20.22 -2.93 -34.45
N LEU A 335 -20.13 -1.75 -35.08
CA LEU A 335 -21.11 -1.24 -36.05
C LEU A 335 -20.60 -1.46 -37.51
N LYS A 336 -20.82 -2.63 -38.07
CA LYS A 336 -20.42 -2.94 -39.44
C LYS A 336 -21.37 -2.29 -40.46
N LYS A 337 -20.81 -1.61 -41.45
CA LYS A 337 -21.53 -0.79 -42.45
C LYS A 337 -21.00 -1.06 -43.85
N GLU A 338 -21.87 -0.82 -44.84
CA GLU A 338 -21.43 -0.84 -46.27
C GLU A 338 -20.90 0.53 -46.69
N SER A 339 -19.73 0.57 -47.29
CA SER A 339 -19.00 1.82 -47.65
C SER A 339 -19.78 2.73 -48.63
N LYS A 340 -20.81 2.23 -49.30
CA LYS A 340 -21.58 2.96 -50.32
C LYS A 340 -22.62 3.92 -49.76
N LEU A 341 -22.71 4.04 -48.46
CA LEU A 341 -23.82 4.72 -47.79
C LEU A 341 -23.68 6.22 -47.58
N PHE A 342 -22.49 6.73 -47.65
CA PHE A 342 -22.21 8.11 -47.28
C PHE A 342 -22.31 9.06 -48.49
N SER A 343 -23.35 9.86 -48.58
CA SER A 343 -23.46 11.00 -49.51
C SER A 343 -22.66 12.20 -48.97
N GLU A 344 -22.10 13.03 -49.88
CA GLU A 344 -21.35 14.23 -49.50
C GLU A 344 -22.14 15.21 -48.59
N SER A 345 -23.44 15.30 -48.75
CA SER A 345 -24.27 16.16 -47.90
C SER A 345 -24.39 15.70 -46.45
N LEU A 346 -24.54 14.40 -46.26
CA LEU A 346 -24.57 13.78 -44.88
C LEU A 346 -23.24 13.96 -44.14
N TRP A 347 -22.19 14.04 -44.89
CA TRP A 347 -20.83 14.20 -44.45
C TRP A 347 -20.54 15.60 -43.93
N GLY A 348 -20.98 16.61 -44.69
CA GLY A 348 -20.78 18.00 -44.27
C GLY A 348 -21.48 18.38 -42.94
N GLU A 349 -22.62 17.77 -42.68
CA GLU A 349 -23.32 18.01 -41.40
C GLU A 349 -22.61 17.43 -40.20
N LEU A 350 -21.98 16.25 -40.33
CA LEU A 350 -21.22 15.60 -39.28
C LEU A 350 -19.90 16.27 -38.96
N GLN A 351 -19.20 16.74 -39.98
CA GLN A 351 -17.94 17.46 -39.83
C GLN A 351 -18.08 18.76 -39.04
N GLN A 352 -19.27 19.40 -39.08
CA GLN A 352 -19.50 20.60 -38.27
C GLN A 352 -19.32 20.40 -36.76
N SER A 353 -19.52 19.18 -36.24
CA SER A 353 -19.32 18.89 -34.83
C SER A 353 -17.82 18.78 -34.43
N TYR A 354 -16.90 18.73 -35.40
CA TYR A 354 -15.45 18.74 -35.16
C TYR A 354 -14.99 20.01 -34.42
N GLU A 355 -15.66 21.15 -34.65
CA GLU A 355 -15.33 22.41 -33.97
C GLU A 355 -15.47 22.36 -32.44
N LEU A 356 -16.20 21.35 -31.90
CA LEU A 356 -16.35 21.20 -30.44
C LEU A 356 -15.01 20.78 -29.80
N PRO A 357 -14.63 21.39 -28.64
CA PRO A 357 -13.35 21.07 -27.98
C PRO A 357 -13.19 19.58 -27.66
N CYS A 358 -14.27 18.86 -27.35
CA CYS A 358 -14.22 17.41 -27.10
C CYS A 358 -13.74 16.58 -28.31
N PHE A 359 -13.67 17.16 -29.51
CA PHE A 359 -13.14 16.50 -30.70
C PHE A 359 -11.89 17.16 -31.23
N SER A 360 -11.88 18.49 -31.38
CA SER A 360 -10.75 19.22 -31.96
C SER A 360 -9.47 19.12 -31.11
N SER A 361 -9.57 18.90 -29.79
CA SER A 361 -8.42 18.64 -28.93
C SER A 361 -7.86 17.22 -29.03
N LEU A 362 -8.64 16.26 -29.54
CA LEU A 362 -8.30 14.83 -29.53
C LEU A 362 -7.97 14.25 -30.90
N PHE A 363 -8.49 14.88 -31.98
CA PHE A 363 -8.43 14.34 -33.34
C PHE A 363 -7.94 15.39 -34.34
N GLY A 364 -7.21 14.96 -35.34
CA GLY A 364 -7.14 15.68 -36.60
C GLY A 364 -8.48 15.60 -37.35
N GLU A 365 -8.77 16.54 -38.23
CA GLU A 365 -10.04 16.60 -38.95
C GLU A 365 -10.33 15.34 -39.78
N GLU A 366 -9.32 14.77 -40.43
CA GLU A 366 -9.46 13.53 -41.20
C GLU A 366 -9.76 12.32 -40.31
N ASP A 367 -9.01 12.17 -39.21
CA ASP A 367 -9.21 11.10 -38.23
C ASP A 367 -10.57 11.18 -37.57
N PHE A 368 -11.01 12.39 -37.17
CA PHE A 368 -12.37 12.61 -36.68
C PHE A 368 -13.41 12.14 -37.71
N GLY A 369 -13.23 12.52 -38.99
CA GLY A 369 -14.11 12.12 -40.06
C GLY A 369 -14.26 10.61 -40.20
N GLU A 370 -13.15 9.89 -40.24
CA GLU A 370 -13.15 8.43 -40.45
C GLU A 370 -13.51 7.64 -39.20
N ILE A 371 -12.94 8.00 -38.04
CA ILE A 371 -13.08 7.23 -36.79
C ILE A 371 -14.38 7.53 -36.06
N VAL A 372 -14.72 8.82 -35.89
CA VAL A 372 -15.88 9.23 -35.08
C VAL A 372 -17.11 9.35 -35.96
N ALA A 373 -17.06 10.22 -36.95
CA ALA A 373 -18.25 10.56 -37.72
C ALA A 373 -18.75 9.39 -38.57
N LYS A 374 -17.89 8.77 -39.41
CA LYS A 374 -18.23 7.55 -40.15
C LYS A 374 -18.23 6.33 -39.21
N GLY A 375 -17.21 6.22 -38.37
CA GLY A 375 -17.00 5.07 -37.51
C GLY A 375 -18.18 4.81 -36.57
N CYS A 376 -18.74 5.81 -35.95
CA CYS A 376 -19.82 5.66 -34.98
C CYS A 376 -21.24 5.77 -35.53
N TYR A 377 -21.40 6.07 -36.85
CA TYR A 377 -22.75 6.10 -37.46
C TYR A 377 -23.54 4.81 -37.11
N PRO A 378 -24.79 4.82 -36.68
CA PRO A 378 -25.78 5.93 -36.80
C PRO A 378 -25.82 6.86 -35.57
N LEU A 379 -24.92 6.72 -34.59
CA LEU A 379 -24.85 7.68 -33.51
C LEU A 379 -24.36 9.04 -34.01
N THR A 380 -24.88 10.14 -33.45
CA THR A 380 -24.21 11.42 -33.66
C THR A 380 -22.84 11.40 -33.03
N PRO A 381 -21.83 12.16 -33.49
CA PRO A 381 -20.52 12.23 -32.83
C PRO A 381 -20.61 12.55 -31.33
N VAL A 382 -21.48 13.52 -30.95
CA VAL A 382 -21.71 13.88 -29.57
C VAL A 382 -22.41 12.77 -28.77
N CYS A 383 -23.28 11.99 -29.41
CA CYS A 383 -23.91 10.82 -28.80
C CYS A 383 -22.88 9.74 -28.50
N ALA A 384 -21.95 9.47 -29.43
CA ALA A 384 -20.84 8.54 -29.19
C ALA A 384 -19.93 9.01 -28.05
N TYR A 385 -19.57 10.29 -28.01
CA TYR A 385 -18.83 10.90 -26.91
C TYR A 385 -19.58 10.75 -25.59
N ALA A 386 -20.85 11.15 -25.53
CA ALA A 386 -21.68 11.08 -24.32
C ALA A 386 -21.84 9.64 -23.81
N LEU A 387 -22.04 8.68 -24.71
CA LEU A 387 -22.15 7.27 -24.38
C LEU A 387 -20.86 6.76 -23.69
N LEU A 388 -19.70 7.13 -24.20
CA LEU A 388 -18.42 6.76 -23.62
C LEU A 388 -18.21 7.38 -22.24
N GLN A 389 -18.46 8.70 -22.11
CA GLN A 389 -18.29 9.42 -20.87
C GLN A 389 -19.27 8.99 -19.76
N ILE A 390 -20.52 8.76 -20.09
CA ILE A 390 -21.53 8.26 -19.15
C ILE A 390 -21.20 6.85 -18.72
N SER A 391 -20.82 5.97 -19.63
CA SER A 391 -20.48 4.58 -19.32
C SER A 391 -19.27 4.48 -18.38
N GLU A 392 -18.31 5.38 -18.50
CA GLU A 392 -17.13 5.46 -17.64
C GLU A 392 -17.51 5.87 -16.21
N ARG A 393 -18.47 6.77 -16.06
CA ARG A 393 -18.92 7.30 -14.77
C ARG A 393 -19.90 6.39 -14.04
N ILE A 394 -20.83 5.78 -14.76
CA ILE A 394 -21.84 4.88 -14.17
C ILE A 394 -21.25 3.47 -13.93
N GLY A 395 -20.07 3.22 -14.48
CA GLY A 395 -19.48 1.92 -14.67
C GLY A 395 -19.14 1.14 -13.43
N GLN A 396 -20.11 0.42 -12.88
CA GLN A 396 -19.81 -0.82 -12.16
C GLN A 396 -19.68 -2.02 -13.11
N ASN A 397 -20.02 -1.91 -14.40
CA ASN A 397 -19.97 -3.02 -15.33
C ASN A 397 -19.60 -2.60 -16.75
N GLU A 398 -18.65 -3.28 -17.35
CA GLU A 398 -18.23 -3.28 -18.75
C GLU A 398 -19.38 -3.38 -19.76
N ARG A 399 -20.58 -3.62 -19.27
CA ARG A 399 -21.77 -3.90 -20.07
C ARG A 399 -22.40 -2.66 -20.65
N THR A 400 -22.16 -1.46 -20.08
CA THR A 400 -22.95 -0.29 -20.41
C THR A 400 -22.83 0.18 -21.87
N VAL A 401 -21.63 0.33 -22.43
CA VAL A 401 -21.46 0.69 -23.85
C VAL A 401 -21.92 -0.44 -24.77
N PHE A 402 -21.41 -1.64 -24.52
CA PHE A 402 -21.69 -2.77 -25.42
C PHE A 402 -23.11 -3.31 -25.27
N THR A 403 -23.73 -3.21 -24.09
CA THR A 403 -25.14 -3.57 -23.94
C THR A 403 -26.06 -2.57 -24.62
N PHE A 404 -25.75 -1.27 -24.58
CA PHE A 404 -26.47 -0.29 -25.39
C PHE A 404 -26.31 -0.56 -26.90
N LEU A 405 -25.06 -0.82 -27.36
CA LEU A 405 -24.78 -1.03 -28.77
C LEU A 405 -25.34 -2.37 -29.31
N ALA A 406 -25.12 -3.47 -28.58
CA ALA A 406 -25.34 -4.82 -29.07
C ALA A 406 -26.38 -5.62 -28.23
N GLY A 407 -27.00 -5.04 -27.22
CA GLY A 407 -28.03 -5.64 -26.41
C GLY A 407 -29.35 -5.80 -27.16
N ASN A 408 -30.21 -6.70 -26.64
CA ASN A 408 -31.58 -6.92 -27.15
C ASN A 408 -32.65 -6.27 -26.26
N GLU A 409 -32.23 -5.48 -25.29
CA GLU A 409 -33.12 -4.81 -24.34
C GLU A 409 -33.91 -3.67 -24.99
N PRO A 410 -35.09 -3.31 -24.45
CA PRO A 410 -35.82 -2.13 -24.90
C PRO A 410 -34.93 -0.88 -24.78
N GLY A 411 -34.86 -0.08 -25.85
CA GLY A 411 -34.04 1.13 -25.90
C GLY A 411 -32.57 0.89 -26.32
N SER A 412 -32.12 -0.37 -26.51
CA SER A 412 -30.82 -0.66 -27.11
C SER A 412 -30.72 -0.20 -28.57
N LEU A 413 -29.50 0.09 -29.05
CA LEU A 413 -29.25 0.58 -30.41
C LEU A 413 -29.87 -0.34 -31.48
N GLY A 414 -29.78 -1.66 -31.30
CA GLY A 414 -30.37 -2.64 -32.20
C GLY A 414 -31.88 -2.44 -32.37
N ARG A 415 -32.60 -2.19 -31.26
CA ARG A 415 -34.03 -1.95 -31.27
C ARG A 415 -34.40 -0.56 -31.83
N ILE A 416 -33.52 0.43 -31.58
CA ILE A 416 -33.71 1.79 -32.14
C ILE A 416 -33.58 1.75 -33.67
N ILE A 417 -32.57 1.07 -34.18
CA ILE A 417 -32.30 0.94 -35.62
C ILE A 417 -33.43 0.21 -36.37
N GLU A 418 -34.11 -0.73 -35.71
CA GLU A 418 -35.27 -1.44 -36.30
C GLU A 418 -36.40 -0.48 -36.63
N LYS A 419 -36.59 0.58 -35.84
CA LYS A 419 -37.72 1.54 -35.98
C LYS A 419 -37.38 2.77 -36.80
N ARG A 420 -36.09 3.09 -37.03
CA ARG A 420 -35.64 4.30 -37.70
C ARG A 420 -35.43 4.11 -39.20
N GLN A 421 -35.69 5.18 -39.97
CA GLN A 421 -35.42 5.21 -41.43
C GLN A 421 -33.90 5.38 -41.70
N PRO A 422 -33.44 4.99 -42.90
CA PRO A 422 -32.06 5.30 -43.33
C PRO A 422 -31.86 6.83 -43.31
N LYS A 423 -30.68 7.28 -42.83
CA LYS A 423 -30.31 8.70 -42.65
C LYS A 423 -30.80 9.39 -41.39
N GLU A 424 -31.62 8.77 -40.53
CA GLU A 424 -31.94 9.31 -39.23
C GLU A 424 -30.81 9.05 -38.22
N TRP A 425 -30.47 10.08 -37.44
CA TRP A 425 -29.45 10.00 -36.39
C TRP A 425 -29.99 9.42 -35.08
N VAL A 426 -29.14 8.78 -34.30
CA VAL A 426 -29.41 8.41 -32.93
C VAL A 426 -28.72 9.42 -32.02
N GLY A 427 -29.51 10.22 -31.35
CA GLY A 427 -29.07 11.31 -30.50
C GLY A 427 -28.85 10.87 -29.03
N VAL A 428 -28.36 11.82 -28.23
CA VAL A 428 -28.10 11.66 -26.80
C VAL A 428 -29.38 11.40 -25.99
N ASP A 429 -30.54 11.83 -26.47
CA ASP A 429 -31.86 11.52 -25.91
C ASP A 429 -32.09 10.02 -25.77
N CYS A 430 -31.64 9.24 -26.73
CA CYS A 430 -31.71 7.77 -26.69
C CYS A 430 -30.78 7.16 -25.60
N VAL A 431 -29.62 7.77 -25.35
CA VAL A 431 -28.73 7.37 -24.28
C VAL A 431 -29.39 7.64 -22.91
N TYR A 432 -30.03 8.81 -22.74
CA TYR A 432 -30.82 9.13 -21.55
C TYR A 432 -31.88 8.07 -21.27
N ASP A 433 -32.73 7.78 -22.29
CA ASP A 433 -33.83 6.83 -22.16
C ASP A 433 -33.38 5.42 -21.81
N TYR A 434 -32.24 4.97 -22.37
CA TYR A 434 -31.69 3.66 -22.09
C TYR A 434 -31.17 3.55 -20.64
N PHE A 435 -30.46 4.56 -20.17
CA PHE A 435 -29.83 4.56 -18.85
C PHE A 435 -30.69 5.17 -17.74
N LYS A 436 -31.93 5.62 -18.04
CA LYS A 436 -32.81 6.30 -17.08
C LYS A 436 -32.97 5.56 -15.75
N ASN A 437 -33.16 4.26 -15.76
CA ASN A 437 -33.30 3.46 -14.54
C ASN A 437 -32.01 3.42 -13.74
N LEU A 438 -30.87 3.32 -14.42
CA LEU A 438 -29.57 3.30 -13.79
C LEU A 438 -29.22 4.65 -13.15
N PHE A 439 -29.55 5.77 -13.82
CA PHE A 439 -29.41 7.11 -13.24
C PHE A 439 -30.22 7.28 -11.95
N ARG A 440 -31.41 6.67 -11.88
CA ARG A 440 -32.24 6.69 -10.69
C ARG A 440 -31.65 5.87 -9.53
N GLU A 441 -31.00 4.75 -9.82
CA GLU A 441 -30.48 3.80 -8.82
C GLU A 441 -29.06 4.12 -8.37
N THR A 442 -28.34 4.98 -9.08
CA THR A 442 -26.93 5.31 -8.78
C THR A 442 -26.84 6.33 -7.64
N VAL A 443 -27.11 5.86 -6.41
CA VAL A 443 -27.02 6.68 -5.18
C VAL A 443 -25.55 6.96 -4.81
N ASP A 444 -24.66 6.07 -5.21
CA ASP A 444 -23.20 6.19 -4.95
C ASP A 444 -22.53 7.31 -5.78
N GLN A 445 -23.22 7.84 -6.78
CA GLN A 445 -22.78 8.99 -7.55
C GLN A 445 -23.83 10.12 -7.47
N PRO A 446 -23.85 10.91 -6.41
CA PRO A 446 -24.87 11.89 -6.10
C PRO A 446 -25.13 12.90 -7.23
N HIS A 447 -24.07 13.24 -8.00
CA HIS A 447 -24.18 14.19 -9.11
C HIS A 447 -25.09 13.67 -10.25
N ILE A 448 -24.89 12.43 -10.68
CA ILE A 448 -25.69 11.83 -11.78
C ILE A 448 -27.15 11.73 -11.36
N HIS A 449 -27.41 11.25 -10.15
CA HIS A 449 -28.74 11.14 -9.58
C HIS A 449 -29.43 12.52 -9.49
N LYS A 450 -28.71 13.56 -9.06
CA LYS A 450 -29.21 14.94 -8.96
C LYS A 450 -29.60 15.51 -10.32
N GLU A 451 -28.72 15.39 -11.32
CA GLU A 451 -29.03 15.90 -12.65
C GLU A 451 -30.17 15.10 -13.30
N TRP A 452 -30.29 13.81 -12.98
CA TRP A 452 -31.44 13.01 -13.37
C TRP A 452 -32.74 13.51 -12.71
N LEU A 453 -32.75 13.79 -11.39
CA LEU A 453 -33.91 14.32 -10.68
C LEU A 453 -34.38 15.65 -11.27
N LYS A 454 -33.43 16.56 -11.57
CA LYS A 454 -33.77 17.85 -12.22
C LYS A 454 -34.38 17.65 -13.58
N ALA A 455 -33.83 16.74 -14.37
CA ALA A 455 -34.33 16.42 -15.70
C ALA A 455 -35.70 15.74 -15.64
N ASP A 456 -35.94 14.82 -14.72
CA ASP A 456 -37.21 14.12 -14.54
C ASP A 456 -38.31 15.11 -14.13
N TYR A 457 -37.96 16.06 -13.24
CA TYR A 457 -38.86 17.17 -12.92
C TYR A 457 -39.12 18.09 -14.14
N ALA A 458 -38.10 18.47 -14.88
CA ALA A 458 -38.21 19.28 -16.08
C ALA A 458 -39.08 18.59 -17.16
N LEU A 459 -38.89 17.28 -17.37
CA LEU A 459 -39.68 16.47 -18.28
C LEU A 459 -41.16 16.43 -17.90
N SER A 460 -41.52 16.51 -16.61
CA SER A 460 -42.89 16.55 -16.14
C SER A 460 -43.61 17.87 -16.43
N LYS A 461 -42.87 18.90 -16.84
CA LYS A 461 -43.39 20.26 -17.09
C LYS A 461 -43.67 20.56 -18.57
N THR A 462 -43.30 19.66 -19.47
CA THR A 462 -43.55 19.82 -20.91
C THR A 462 -43.94 18.52 -21.58
N GLU A 463 -44.93 18.64 -22.51
CA GLU A 463 -45.36 17.52 -23.35
C GLU A 463 -44.80 17.60 -24.77
N GLU A 464 -44.05 18.68 -25.11
CA GLU A 464 -43.51 18.89 -26.45
C GLU A 464 -42.28 17.98 -26.68
N GLU A 465 -42.34 17.14 -27.71
CA GLU A 465 -41.33 16.11 -28.01
C GLU A 465 -39.92 16.72 -28.22
N GLU A 466 -39.81 17.88 -28.88
CA GLU A 466 -38.52 18.53 -29.12
C GLU A 466 -37.94 19.10 -27.83
N GLU A 467 -38.77 19.71 -26.95
CA GLU A 467 -38.35 20.19 -25.64
C GLU A 467 -37.87 19.02 -24.74
N GLN A 468 -38.59 17.89 -24.74
CA GLN A 468 -38.19 16.69 -24.01
C GLN A 468 -36.86 16.15 -24.48
N LYS A 469 -36.57 16.13 -25.79
CA LYS A 469 -35.26 15.72 -26.33
C LYS A 469 -34.15 16.67 -25.86
N VAL A 470 -34.39 17.97 -25.84
CA VAL A 470 -33.44 18.98 -25.37
C VAL A 470 -33.16 18.80 -23.87
N ILE A 471 -34.18 18.60 -23.01
CA ILE A 471 -33.99 18.33 -21.58
C ILE A 471 -33.13 17.09 -21.37
N LYS A 472 -33.42 15.99 -22.07
CA LYS A 472 -32.62 14.74 -21.98
C LYS A 472 -31.17 14.96 -22.38
N ALA A 473 -30.90 15.68 -23.48
CA ALA A 473 -29.56 16.00 -23.94
C ALA A 473 -28.82 16.90 -22.93
N MET A 474 -29.49 17.95 -22.42
CA MET A 474 -28.90 18.79 -21.36
C MET A 474 -28.54 17.99 -20.13
N ALA A 475 -29.41 17.11 -19.66
CA ALA A 475 -29.13 16.25 -18.49
C ALA A 475 -27.90 15.41 -18.69
N VAL A 476 -27.78 14.70 -19.82
CA VAL A 476 -26.62 13.85 -20.10
C VAL A 476 -25.33 14.66 -20.21
N ILE A 477 -25.36 15.82 -20.91
CA ILE A 477 -24.19 16.69 -21.01
C ILE A 477 -23.75 17.18 -19.61
N ARG A 478 -24.67 17.53 -18.74
CA ARG A 478 -24.39 17.94 -17.36
C ARG A 478 -23.84 16.79 -16.50
N MET A 479 -24.35 15.56 -16.70
CA MET A 479 -23.83 14.37 -16.02
C MET A 479 -22.37 14.08 -16.42
N ILE A 480 -21.92 14.49 -17.61
CA ILE A 480 -20.54 14.35 -18.09
C ILE A 480 -19.56 15.27 -17.32
N ARG A 481 -19.99 16.42 -16.77
CA ARG A 481 -19.18 17.36 -15.98
C ARG A 481 -17.87 17.81 -16.67
N ARG A 482 -17.93 18.10 -17.96
CA ARG A 482 -16.80 18.64 -18.74
C ARG A 482 -17.26 19.83 -19.58
N PRO A 483 -17.63 20.94 -18.92
CA PRO A 483 -18.17 22.11 -19.63
C PRO A 483 -17.15 22.74 -20.60
N GLU A 484 -15.86 22.61 -20.33
CA GLU A 484 -14.77 23.05 -21.21
C GLU A 484 -14.69 22.25 -22.50
N GLU A 485 -15.06 20.97 -22.48
CA GLU A 485 -15.09 20.09 -23.66
C GLU A 485 -16.43 20.12 -24.37
N LEU A 486 -17.54 20.16 -23.60
CA LEU A 486 -18.92 20.11 -24.09
C LEU A 486 -19.84 20.97 -23.22
N ALA A 487 -20.01 22.22 -23.61
CA ALA A 487 -20.84 23.19 -22.89
C ALA A 487 -22.31 22.96 -23.17
N VAL A 488 -23.17 23.23 -22.18
CA VAL A 488 -24.64 23.16 -22.33
C VAL A 488 -25.14 24.47 -22.99
N THR A 489 -25.01 24.53 -24.30
CA THR A 489 -25.47 25.66 -25.16
C THR A 489 -26.24 25.13 -26.37
N PRO A 490 -27.05 25.95 -27.07
CA PRO A 490 -27.90 25.45 -28.16
C PRO A 490 -27.15 24.68 -29.25
N LYS A 491 -25.94 25.07 -29.60
CA LYS A 491 -25.12 24.49 -30.67
C LYS A 491 -24.65 23.08 -30.35
N PRO A 492 -23.98 22.79 -29.22
CA PRO A 492 -23.64 21.42 -28.80
C PRO A 492 -24.88 20.54 -28.61
N ILE A 493 -25.99 21.07 -28.08
CA ILE A 493 -27.22 20.30 -27.93
C ILE A 493 -27.80 19.90 -29.29
N ALA A 494 -27.80 20.80 -30.27
CA ALA A 494 -28.25 20.49 -31.64
C ALA A 494 -27.42 19.36 -32.26
N TYR A 495 -26.08 19.38 -32.11
CA TYR A 495 -25.21 18.31 -32.55
C TYR A 495 -25.43 17.01 -31.79
N ALA A 496 -25.71 17.10 -30.49
CA ALA A 496 -25.98 15.92 -29.65
C ALA A 496 -27.26 15.18 -30.08
N LEU A 497 -28.24 15.91 -30.56
CA LEU A 497 -29.52 15.37 -31.00
C LEU A 497 -29.57 15.05 -32.50
N GLY A 498 -28.61 15.53 -33.31
CA GLY A 498 -28.72 15.52 -34.77
C GLY A 498 -29.90 16.34 -35.28
N MET A 499 -30.20 17.45 -34.58
CA MET A 499 -31.33 18.34 -34.85
C MET A 499 -30.84 19.63 -35.51
N ASP A 500 -31.70 20.22 -36.35
CA ASP A 500 -31.40 21.52 -36.91
C ASP A 500 -31.23 22.60 -35.82
N LYS A 501 -30.29 23.54 -36.04
CA LYS A 501 -29.91 24.57 -35.05
C LYS A 501 -31.08 25.50 -34.70
N GLU A 502 -31.87 25.90 -35.67
CA GLU A 502 -33.03 26.79 -35.46
C GLU A 502 -34.13 26.07 -34.65
N ARG A 503 -34.39 24.80 -34.94
CA ARG A 503 -35.35 23.98 -34.19
C ARG A 503 -34.91 23.78 -32.73
N CYS A 504 -33.63 23.51 -32.52
CA CYS A 504 -33.04 23.35 -31.19
C CYS A 504 -33.16 24.67 -30.40
N LYS A 505 -32.84 25.81 -31.04
CA LYS A 505 -32.98 27.14 -30.43
C LYS A 505 -34.41 27.44 -30.02
N LYS A 506 -35.37 27.18 -30.92
CA LYS A 506 -36.80 27.37 -30.63
C LYS A 506 -37.27 26.54 -29.42
N ALA A 507 -36.85 25.27 -29.33
CA ALA A 507 -37.16 24.42 -28.18
C ALA A 507 -36.51 24.95 -26.89
N MET A 508 -35.29 25.46 -26.95
CA MET A 508 -34.62 26.10 -25.80
C MET A 508 -35.33 27.37 -25.35
N ASP A 509 -35.76 28.23 -26.29
CA ASP A 509 -36.50 29.46 -25.99
C ASP A 509 -37.86 29.14 -25.33
N GLY A 510 -38.54 28.08 -25.79
CA GLY A 510 -39.77 27.58 -25.14
C GLY A 510 -39.51 27.08 -23.70
N LEU A 511 -38.41 26.42 -23.45
CA LEU A 511 -38.05 25.98 -22.10
C LEU A 511 -37.67 27.16 -21.17
N ILE A 512 -37.11 28.22 -21.73
CA ILE A 512 -36.81 29.46 -20.98
C ILE A 512 -38.11 30.19 -20.64
N GLU A 513 -39.02 30.34 -21.61
CA GLU A 513 -40.35 30.97 -21.39
C GLU A 513 -41.18 30.22 -20.34
N LYS A 514 -41.07 28.88 -20.29
CA LYS A 514 -41.70 28.01 -19.28
C LYS A 514 -40.99 28.02 -17.93
N GLU A 515 -39.93 28.79 -17.78
CA GLU A 515 -39.07 28.86 -16.59
C GLU A 515 -38.52 27.50 -16.15
N ILE A 516 -38.29 26.57 -17.06
CA ILE A 516 -37.71 25.24 -16.81
C ILE A 516 -36.18 25.31 -16.83
N VAL A 517 -35.64 26.16 -17.72
CA VAL A 517 -34.21 26.34 -17.97
C VAL A 517 -33.83 27.80 -17.87
N PHE A 518 -32.65 28.10 -17.36
CA PHE A 518 -32.13 29.48 -17.33
C PHE A 518 -30.61 29.50 -17.69
N PHE A 519 -30.17 30.65 -18.20
CA PHE A 519 -28.79 30.87 -18.58
C PHE A 519 -27.96 31.35 -17.39
N ARG A 520 -26.88 30.68 -17.05
CA ARG A 520 -25.93 31.14 -16.07
C ARG A 520 -24.81 31.94 -16.75
N ALA A 521 -24.80 33.24 -16.56
CA ALA A 521 -23.84 34.14 -17.19
C ALA A 521 -22.40 33.86 -16.72
N SER A 522 -22.21 33.48 -15.44
CA SER A 522 -20.90 33.12 -14.86
C SER A 522 -20.24 31.89 -15.49
N LEU A 523 -21.03 30.96 -15.98
CA LEU A 523 -20.58 29.72 -16.61
C LEU A 523 -20.75 29.72 -18.14
N GLY A 524 -21.46 30.69 -18.70
CA GLY A 524 -21.80 30.72 -20.12
C GLY A 524 -22.67 29.55 -20.59
N THR A 525 -23.41 28.89 -19.67
CA THR A 525 -24.17 27.66 -19.97
C THR A 525 -25.58 27.69 -19.41
N TYR A 526 -26.47 26.86 -19.98
CA TYR A 526 -27.82 26.66 -19.50
C TYR A 526 -27.90 25.58 -18.41
N THR A 527 -28.81 25.79 -17.46
CA THR A 527 -29.05 24.86 -16.35
C THR A 527 -30.53 24.75 -16.02
N PHE A 528 -30.94 23.67 -15.37
CA PHE A 528 -32.33 23.52 -14.89
C PHE A 528 -32.59 24.43 -13.68
N LYS A 529 -33.79 24.94 -13.56
CA LYS A 529 -34.24 25.71 -12.40
C LYS A 529 -34.51 24.75 -11.24
N ASN A 530 -33.85 24.96 -10.12
CA ASN A 530 -34.09 24.18 -8.90
C ASN A 530 -35.34 24.69 -8.20
N ASN A 531 -36.18 23.78 -7.75
CA ASN A 531 -37.48 24.12 -7.15
C ASN A 531 -37.39 24.20 -5.60
N ILE A 532 -36.24 24.58 -5.06
CA ILE A 532 -36.05 24.75 -3.62
C ILE A 532 -36.20 26.22 -3.29
N GLY A 533 -37.16 26.55 -2.46
CA GLY A 533 -37.56 27.92 -2.12
C GLY A 533 -36.53 28.74 -1.32
N LEU A 534 -35.30 28.28 -1.22
CA LEU A 534 -34.16 28.98 -0.60
C LEU A 534 -33.12 29.28 -1.69
N ASP A 535 -32.69 30.52 -1.77
CA ASP A 535 -31.61 30.95 -2.63
C ASP A 535 -30.27 30.55 -1.97
N ILE A 536 -29.80 29.30 -2.25
CA ILE A 536 -28.53 28.75 -1.73
C ILE A 536 -27.37 29.62 -2.19
N GLU A 537 -27.40 30.15 -3.39
CA GLU A 537 -26.36 31.02 -3.95
C GLU A 537 -26.22 32.33 -3.15
N ALA A 538 -27.35 32.92 -2.74
CA ALA A 538 -27.30 34.10 -1.87
C ALA A 538 -26.73 33.77 -0.49
N ALA A 539 -27.05 32.60 0.07
CA ALA A 539 -26.50 32.14 1.32
C ALA A 539 -24.97 31.91 1.22
N ILE A 540 -24.50 31.22 0.17
CA ILE A 540 -23.08 31.00 -0.10
C ILE A 540 -22.34 32.35 -0.26
N THR A 541 -22.92 33.27 -1.06
CA THR A 541 -22.31 34.59 -1.29
C THR A 541 -22.16 35.40 0.00
N LYS A 542 -23.19 35.34 0.86
CA LYS A 542 -23.17 36.01 2.15
C LYS A 542 -22.08 35.41 3.07
N GLU A 543 -21.98 34.10 3.11
CA GLU A 543 -20.97 33.40 3.92
C GLU A 543 -19.54 33.65 3.40
N MET A 544 -19.36 33.71 2.07
CA MET A 544 -18.08 34.13 1.46
C MET A 544 -17.64 35.51 1.93
N GLN A 545 -18.57 36.49 2.00
CA GLN A 545 -18.23 37.82 2.49
C GLN A 545 -17.80 37.84 3.96
N GLN A 546 -18.33 36.96 4.79
CA GLN A 546 -17.95 36.82 6.20
C GLN A 546 -16.57 36.20 6.34
N LEU A 547 -16.31 35.12 5.58
CA LEU A 547 -15.05 34.39 5.65
C LEU A 547 -13.86 35.11 5.00
N LYS A 548 -14.10 36.02 4.06
CA LYS A 548 -13.06 36.70 3.28
C LYS A 548 -11.94 37.35 4.12
N ARG A 549 -12.22 37.77 5.35
CA ARG A 549 -11.23 38.46 6.22
C ARG A 549 -10.29 37.52 6.93
N THR A 550 -10.69 36.26 7.13
CA THR A 550 -9.93 35.26 7.87
C THR A 550 -9.46 34.11 6.97
N PHE A 551 -9.70 34.22 5.68
CA PHE A 551 -9.44 33.18 4.72
C PHE A 551 -7.97 33.14 4.32
N HIS A 552 -7.36 31.96 4.39
CA HIS A 552 -5.99 31.69 3.97
C HIS A 552 -5.98 30.64 2.85
N VAL A 553 -5.58 31.04 1.66
CA VAL A 553 -5.56 30.22 0.43
C VAL A 553 -4.75 28.94 0.62
N CYS A 554 -3.51 29.07 1.06
CA CYS A 554 -2.62 27.90 1.19
C CYS A 554 -3.07 26.90 2.27
N SER A 555 -3.69 27.36 3.36
CA SER A 555 -4.27 26.46 4.36
C SER A 555 -5.37 25.59 3.76
N MET A 556 -6.24 26.20 2.96
CA MET A 556 -7.32 25.48 2.28
C MET A 556 -6.79 24.55 1.20
N LEU A 557 -5.79 24.96 0.42
CA LEU A 557 -5.13 24.12 -0.58
C LEU A 557 -4.51 22.88 0.06
N ASN A 558 -3.78 23.03 1.17
CA ASN A 558 -3.19 21.90 1.89
C ASN A 558 -4.23 20.90 2.44
N GLU A 559 -5.45 21.36 2.68
CA GLU A 559 -6.55 20.50 3.13
C GLU A 559 -7.26 19.78 1.98
N VAL A 560 -7.42 20.44 0.83
CA VAL A 560 -8.29 20.01 -0.27
C VAL A 560 -7.57 19.30 -1.38
N SER A 561 -6.26 19.58 -1.54
CA SER A 561 -5.44 19.06 -2.62
C SER A 561 -5.37 17.54 -2.65
N GLU A 562 -5.47 16.97 -3.85
CA GLU A 562 -5.13 15.57 -4.13
C GLU A 562 -3.64 15.34 -4.31
N LEU A 563 -2.86 16.39 -4.51
CA LEU A 563 -1.39 16.33 -4.53
C LEU A 563 -0.91 16.27 -3.07
N THR A 564 -0.71 15.07 -2.57
CA THR A 564 -0.36 14.85 -1.15
C THR A 564 1.07 14.39 -0.97
N TYR A 565 1.54 13.48 -1.82
CA TYR A 565 2.91 12.94 -1.77
C TYR A 565 3.38 12.40 -3.12
N ALA A 566 4.69 12.33 -3.29
CA ALA A 566 5.35 11.66 -4.40
C ALA A 566 6.36 10.63 -3.88
N ILE A 567 6.53 9.54 -4.62
CA ILE A 567 7.31 8.38 -4.17
C ILE A 567 8.52 8.18 -5.08
N PRO A 568 9.76 8.12 -4.54
CA PRO A 568 10.98 7.76 -5.26
C PRO A 568 11.03 6.25 -5.49
N LYS A 569 10.32 5.74 -6.49
CA LYS A 569 10.05 4.31 -6.67
C LYS A 569 11.30 3.47 -6.85
N GLN A 570 12.23 3.90 -7.71
CA GLN A 570 13.44 3.15 -7.99
C GLN A 570 14.31 3.00 -6.75
N TYR A 571 14.44 4.08 -5.95
CA TYR A 571 15.16 4.03 -4.68
C TYR A 571 14.50 3.06 -3.71
N ASN A 572 13.18 3.16 -3.56
CA ASN A 572 12.41 2.32 -2.65
C ASN A 572 12.54 0.83 -3.00
N GLN A 573 12.51 0.50 -4.29
CA GLN A 573 12.76 -0.87 -4.77
C GLN A 573 14.17 -1.33 -4.43
N ASN A 574 15.19 -0.52 -4.75
CA ASN A 574 16.59 -0.88 -4.55
C ASN A 574 16.93 -1.08 -3.06
N ARG A 575 16.36 -0.25 -2.18
CA ARG A 575 16.63 -0.26 -0.73
C ARG A 575 15.60 -1.03 0.09
N ALA A 576 14.57 -1.59 -0.55
CA ALA A 576 13.49 -2.33 0.10
C ALA A 576 12.84 -1.57 1.27
N MET A 577 12.58 -0.28 1.08
CA MET A 577 11.96 0.60 2.07
C MET A 577 11.04 1.61 1.38
N THR A 578 10.21 2.32 2.15
CA THR A 578 9.36 3.37 1.61
C THR A 578 9.80 4.73 2.11
N ARG A 579 10.28 5.54 1.16
CA ARG A 579 10.48 6.98 1.30
C ARG A 579 9.44 7.70 0.49
N TYR A 580 9.11 8.92 0.90
CA TYR A 580 8.15 9.76 0.20
C TYR A 580 8.44 11.23 0.43
N PHE A 581 8.09 12.05 -0.57
CA PHE A 581 8.11 13.50 -0.52
C PHE A 581 6.69 14.01 -0.33
N ARG A 582 6.50 14.97 0.56
CA ARG A 582 5.19 15.53 0.86
C ARG A 582 4.99 16.82 0.08
N TYR A 583 3.81 16.97 -0.53
CA TYR A 583 3.41 18.27 -1.09
C TYR A 583 2.96 19.21 0.01
N GLN A 584 3.36 20.47 -0.12
CA GLN A 584 2.92 21.57 0.74
C GLN A 584 2.75 22.86 -0.06
N PHE A 585 1.58 23.47 0.03
CA PHE A 585 1.29 24.74 -0.61
C PHE A 585 1.67 25.88 0.31
N LEU A 586 2.40 26.85 -0.23
CA LEU A 586 2.83 28.07 0.46
C LEU A 586 2.69 29.27 -0.48
N THR A 587 2.50 30.47 0.09
CA THR A 587 2.71 31.69 -0.69
C THR A 587 4.20 31.93 -0.89
N VAL A 588 4.58 32.59 -1.98
CA VAL A 588 5.98 33.00 -2.19
C VAL A 588 6.48 33.87 -1.04
N GLU A 589 5.62 34.75 -0.51
CA GLU A 589 5.96 35.59 0.63
C GLU A 589 6.26 34.77 1.90
N ASP A 590 5.48 33.75 2.19
CA ASP A 590 5.70 32.91 3.37
C ASP A 590 6.92 32.01 3.19
N PHE A 591 7.13 31.51 1.98
CA PHE A 591 8.35 30.75 1.64
C PHE A 591 9.61 31.59 1.91
N LEU A 592 9.67 32.85 1.44
CA LEU A 592 10.81 33.75 1.63
C LEU A 592 11.03 34.21 3.09
N LYS A 593 10.02 34.10 3.97
CA LYS A 593 10.15 34.38 5.41
C LYS A 593 10.81 33.23 6.19
N ILE A 594 10.77 32.00 5.67
CA ILE A 594 11.34 30.82 6.34
C ILE A 594 12.85 30.83 6.16
N GLN A 595 13.59 30.99 7.24
CA GLN A 595 15.07 31.09 7.19
C GLN A 595 15.75 29.69 7.15
N ASP A 596 15.08 28.63 7.62
CA ASP A 596 15.70 27.32 7.80
C ASP A 596 14.73 26.22 7.36
N SER A 597 15.16 25.37 6.45
CA SER A 597 14.41 24.25 5.92
C SER A 597 14.01 23.20 6.97
N ARG A 598 14.74 23.12 8.09
CA ARG A 598 14.50 22.16 9.17
C ARG A 598 13.12 22.27 9.79
N VAL A 599 12.51 23.45 9.75
CA VAL A 599 11.14 23.71 10.25
C VAL A 599 10.11 22.76 9.62
N PHE A 600 10.28 22.39 8.34
CA PHE A 600 9.37 21.45 7.69
C PHE A 600 9.42 20.05 8.28
N PHE A 601 10.59 19.61 8.71
CA PHE A 601 10.81 18.25 9.22
C PHE A 601 10.53 18.07 10.71
N GLU A 602 10.38 19.16 11.47
CA GLU A 602 10.11 19.11 12.91
C GLU A 602 8.69 18.68 13.23
N THR A 603 7.71 19.07 12.43
CA THR A 603 6.28 18.81 12.69
C THR A 603 5.79 17.50 12.13
N ASN A 604 6.31 17.07 10.99
CA ASN A 604 5.85 15.86 10.30
C ASN A 604 7.03 15.12 9.69
N PHE A 605 7.14 13.83 10.01
CA PHE A 605 8.17 13.02 9.41
C PHE A 605 7.86 12.73 7.93
N CYS A 606 8.78 13.12 7.07
CA CYS A 606 8.85 12.69 5.65
C CYS A 606 10.32 12.75 5.19
N ASP A 607 10.59 12.26 3.99
CA ASP A 607 11.96 12.17 3.47
C ASP A 607 12.36 13.40 2.67
N GLY A 608 11.37 14.17 2.20
CA GLY A 608 11.55 15.43 1.52
C GLY A 608 10.22 16.16 1.34
N TYR A 609 10.30 17.39 0.87
CA TYR A 609 9.16 18.24 0.58
C TYR A 609 9.15 18.69 -0.87
N ILE A 610 7.94 18.77 -1.42
CA ILE A 610 7.64 19.41 -2.69
C ILE A 610 6.80 20.64 -2.34
N LEU A 611 7.41 21.80 -2.37
CA LEU A 611 6.79 23.07 -2.02
C LEU A 611 6.15 23.68 -3.27
N ALA A 612 4.83 23.66 -3.32
CA ALA A 612 4.04 24.25 -4.40
C ALA A 612 3.77 25.73 -4.07
N LEU A 613 4.44 26.64 -4.76
CA LEU A 613 4.39 28.08 -4.46
C LEU A 613 3.26 28.77 -5.22
N VAL A 614 2.39 29.41 -4.47
CA VAL A 614 1.32 30.26 -4.97
C VAL A 614 1.76 31.72 -4.90
N TRP A 615 1.61 32.46 -6.00
CA TRP A 615 2.01 33.86 -6.07
C TRP A 615 0.86 34.77 -6.54
N GLU A 616 0.80 35.97 -5.96
CA GLU A 616 -0.19 36.98 -6.29
C GLU A 616 0.38 38.03 -7.23
N ASN A 617 1.63 38.46 -7.00
CA ASN A 617 2.36 39.39 -7.82
C ASN A 617 3.42 38.62 -8.62
N GLU A 618 3.98 39.23 -9.67
CA GLU A 618 4.96 38.57 -10.52
C GLU A 618 6.07 37.91 -9.67
N ALA A 619 6.20 36.61 -9.80
CA ALA A 619 7.14 35.87 -8.98
C ALA A 619 8.57 36.12 -9.47
N GLU A 620 9.41 36.62 -8.60
CA GLU A 620 10.82 36.80 -8.89
C GLU A 620 11.54 35.42 -8.71
N GLN A 621 11.53 34.61 -9.76
CA GLN A 621 12.16 33.29 -9.76
C GLN A 621 13.59 33.31 -9.23
N GLU A 622 14.39 34.28 -9.63
CA GLU A 622 15.78 34.44 -9.15
C GLU A 622 15.90 34.55 -7.63
N LYS A 623 14.96 35.25 -6.96
CA LYS A 623 14.95 35.33 -5.49
C LYS A 623 14.58 34.00 -4.83
N ILE A 624 13.64 33.27 -5.43
CA ILE A 624 13.24 31.93 -4.96
C ILE A 624 14.42 30.97 -5.08
N GLU A 625 15.11 30.97 -6.22
CA GLU A 625 16.29 30.16 -6.45
C GLU A 625 17.43 30.47 -5.48
N GLN A 626 17.69 31.79 -5.25
CA GLN A 626 18.70 32.21 -4.30
C GLN A 626 18.36 31.73 -2.88
N HIS A 627 17.13 31.95 -2.44
CA HIS A 627 16.65 31.50 -1.12
C HIS A 627 16.73 29.98 -0.94
N LEU A 628 16.39 29.23 -1.98
CA LEU A 628 16.49 27.76 -1.98
C LEU A 628 17.98 27.31 -1.91
N LYS A 629 18.90 28.02 -2.55
CA LYS A 629 20.36 27.77 -2.45
C LYS A 629 20.89 28.02 -1.05
N GLU A 630 20.38 29.04 -0.34
CA GLU A 630 20.80 29.37 1.04
C GLU A 630 20.44 28.26 2.05
N TRP A 631 19.42 27.47 1.78
CA TRP A 631 19.03 26.34 2.65
C TRP A 631 19.95 25.13 2.52
N GLU A 632 20.65 24.95 1.40
CA GLU A 632 21.55 23.83 1.11
C GLU A 632 20.91 22.44 1.38
N ASP A 633 19.59 22.35 1.34
CA ASP A 633 18.84 21.10 1.62
C ASP A 633 18.35 20.46 0.33
N GLU A 634 19.03 19.39 -0.07
CA GLU A 634 18.76 18.63 -1.29
C GLU A 634 17.40 17.88 -1.26
N ARG A 635 16.69 17.84 -0.13
CA ARG A 635 15.40 17.16 0.04
C ARG A 635 14.22 18.04 -0.30
N ILE A 636 14.44 19.30 -0.68
CA ILE A 636 13.39 20.26 -0.97
C ILE A 636 13.36 20.60 -2.44
N ILE A 637 12.21 20.37 -3.04
CA ILE A 637 11.89 20.74 -4.42
C ILE A 637 10.82 21.82 -4.37
N VAL A 638 10.97 22.84 -5.20
CA VAL A 638 9.99 23.92 -5.34
C VAL A 638 9.32 23.81 -6.71
N LEU A 639 8.01 23.88 -6.71
CA LEU A 639 7.18 23.96 -7.90
C LEU A 639 6.63 25.38 -8.02
N LEU A 640 6.91 26.03 -9.15
CA LEU A 640 6.47 27.39 -9.45
C LEU A 640 5.66 27.36 -10.76
N PRO A 641 4.36 27.68 -10.75
CA PRO A 641 3.57 27.72 -11.97
C PRO A 641 3.96 28.94 -12.83
N GLU A 642 3.97 28.79 -14.16
CA GLU A 642 4.24 29.90 -15.10
C GLU A 642 3.19 30.99 -15.01
N GLU A 643 1.93 30.60 -14.79
CA GLU A 643 0.80 31.53 -14.66
C GLU A 643 0.35 31.64 -13.20
N ARG A 644 -0.14 32.83 -12.83
CA ARG A 644 -0.77 33.03 -11.52
C ARG A 644 -1.90 32.01 -11.29
N PHE A 645 -1.89 31.39 -10.12
CA PHE A 645 -2.94 30.48 -9.69
C PHE A 645 -4.20 31.25 -9.27
N VAL A 646 -5.19 31.31 -10.14
CA VAL A 646 -6.41 32.11 -9.97
C VAL A 646 -7.57 31.21 -9.55
N MET A 647 -7.61 30.79 -8.29
CA MET A 647 -8.69 29.94 -7.72
C MET A 647 -9.16 30.42 -6.34
N GLU A 648 -8.80 31.61 -5.93
CA GLU A 648 -9.14 32.18 -4.60
C GLU A 648 -10.66 32.20 -4.36
N GLU A 649 -11.40 32.63 -5.38
CA GLU A 649 -12.87 32.68 -5.29
C GLU A 649 -13.49 31.28 -5.14
N HIS A 650 -12.97 30.27 -5.85
CA HIS A 650 -13.42 28.88 -5.74
C HIS A 650 -13.08 28.28 -4.36
N LEU A 651 -11.89 28.57 -3.85
CA LEU A 651 -11.47 28.13 -2.52
C LEU A 651 -12.30 28.79 -1.41
N LEU A 652 -12.56 30.07 -1.52
CA LEU A 652 -13.42 30.80 -0.59
C LEU A 652 -14.86 30.30 -0.65
N ARG A 653 -15.37 30.02 -1.86
CA ARG A 653 -16.68 29.41 -2.06
C ARG A 653 -16.75 28.02 -1.43
N LEU A 654 -15.73 27.21 -1.57
CA LEU A 654 -15.65 25.91 -0.93
C LEU A 654 -15.68 26.03 0.60
N ALA A 655 -14.92 26.98 1.17
CA ALA A 655 -14.96 27.26 2.61
C ALA A 655 -16.35 27.68 3.07
N ALA A 656 -17.04 28.53 2.30
CA ALA A 656 -18.41 28.96 2.61
C ALA A 656 -19.41 27.79 2.56
N VAL A 657 -19.31 26.93 1.54
CA VAL A 657 -20.16 25.72 1.43
C VAL A 657 -19.95 24.80 2.63
N ARG A 658 -18.71 24.57 3.05
CA ARG A 658 -18.40 23.75 4.23
C ARG A 658 -18.90 24.36 5.53
N SER A 659 -18.76 25.68 5.69
CA SER A 659 -19.27 26.41 6.85
C SER A 659 -20.80 26.26 6.95
N LEU A 660 -21.51 26.44 5.85
CA LEU A 660 -22.98 26.24 5.78
C LEU A 660 -23.38 24.79 6.03
N ALA A 661 -22.61 23.81 5.51
CA ALA A 661 -22.85 22.39 5.73
C ALA A 661 -22.64 21.94 7.19
N GLN A 662 -21.81 22.65 7.96
CA GLN A 662 -21.59 22.41 9.38
C GLN A 662 -22.57 23.15 10.29
N ASN A 663 -23.32 24.12 9.76
CA ASN A 663 -24.29 24.90 10.53
C ASN A 663 -25.59 24.11 10.71
N GLU A 664 -25.73 23.44 11.88
CA GLU A 664 -26.88 22.59 12.19
C GLU A 664 -28.22 23.34 12.06
N ARG A 665 -28.28 24.59 12.45
CA ARG A 665 -29.52 25.39 12.35
C ARG A 665 -29.94 25.65 10.90
N PHE A 666 -28.97 25.84 10.00
CA PHE A 666 -29.19 26.05 8.58
C PHE A 666 -29.64 24.76 7.89
N ILE A 667 -29.21 23.59 8.38
CA ILE A 667 -29.52 22.28 7.81
C ILE A 667 -30.82 21.69 8.36
N GLU A 668 -31.12 21.91 9.67
CA GLU A 668 -32.36 21.40 10.29
C GLU A 668 -33.62 21.85 9.60
N GLU A 669 -33.62 23.02 8.98
CA GLU A 669 -34.75 23.56 8.22
C GLU A 669 -35.02 22.78 6.92
N ASN A 670 -34.02 22.04 6.36
CA ASN A 670 -34.22 21.28 5.13
C ASN A 670 -33.15 20.19 4.91
N LYS A 671 -33.51 18.91 5.10
CA LYS A 671 -32.58 17.75 4.90
C LYS A 671 -32.03 17.64 3.46
N VAL A 672 -32.75 18.16 2.47
CA VAL A 672 -32.29 18.16 1.06
C VAL A 672 -31.16 19.17 0.86
N LEU A 673 -31.09 20.20 1.69
CA LEU A 673 -30.07 21.24 1.62
C LEU A 673 -28.65 20.72 1.88
N ARG A 674 -28.49 19.78 2.82
CA ARG A 674 -27.21 19.19 3.09
C ARG A 674 -26.66 18.43 1.89
N GLN A 675 -27.48 17.59 1.27
CA GLN A 675 -27.11 16.87 0.05
C GLN A 675 -26.72 17.82 -1.09
N GLU A 676 -27.37 18.96 -1.15
CA GLU A 676 -27.06 19.97 -2.17
C GLU A 676 -25.73 20.67 -1.90
N LEU A 677 -25.43 21.01 -0.64
CA LEU A 677 -24.15 21.57 -0.24
C LEU A 677 -22.99 20.56 -0.45
N ASP A 678 -23.21 19.29 -0.12
CA ASP A 678 -22.22 18.23 -0.35
C ASP A 678 -21.86 18.12 -1.85
N LEU A 679 -22.83 18.28 -2.72
CA LEU A 679 -22.62 18.29 -4.18
C LEU A 679 -21.89 19.56 -4.67
N TYR A 680 -22.18 20.72 -4.10
CA TYR A 680 -21.41 21.95 -4.38
C TYR A 680 -19.95 21.76 -3.92
N GLU A 681 -19.73 21.16 -2.77
CA GLU A 681 -18.39 20.85 -2.26
C GLU A 681 -17.61 19.95 -3.22
N GLU A 682 -18.22 18.84 -3.69
CA GLU A 682 -17.60 17.92 -4.65
C GLU A 682 -17.27 18.61 -5.97
N ASP A 683 -18.20 19.42 -6.50
CA ASP A 683 -18.00 20.12 -7.77
C ASP A 683 -16.82 21.10 -7.70
N ILE A 684 -16.82 21.95 -6.69
CA ILE A 684 -15.77 22.97 -6.51
C ILE A 684 -14.42 22.29 -6.24
N ARG A 685 -14.41 21.25 -5.42
CA ARG A 685 -13.20 20.50 -5.10
C ARG A 685 -12.59 19.84 -6.35
N TYR A 686 -13.43 19.29 -7.21
CA TYR A 686 -12.97 18.72 -8.48
C TYR A 686 -12.31 19.78 -9.36
N GLU A 687 -12.96 20.95 -9.55
CA GLU A 687 -12.41 22.05 -10.35
C GLU A 687 -11.06 22.54 -9.82
N ILE A 688 -10.95 22.71 -8.49
CA ILE A 688 -9.70 23.09 -7.84
C ILE A 688 -8.61 22.05 -8.12
N ASN A 689 -8.90 20.75 -7.95
CA ASN A 689 -7.88 19.72 -8.12
C ASN A 689 -7.45 19.53 -9.59
N GLU A 690 -8.34 19.71 -10.56
CA GLU A 690 -7.97 19.71 -11.98
C GLU A 690 -7.03 20.88 -12.32
N LYS A 691 -7.32 22.07 -11.78
CA LYS A 691 -6.41 23.19 -11.94
C LYS A 691 -5.07 22.98 -11.25
N LEU A 692 -5.06 22.42 -10.03
CA LEU A 692 -3.83 22.07 -9.31
C LEU A 692 -2.97 21.08 -10.09
N LYS A 693 -3.58 20.04 -10.67
CA LYS A 693 -2.86 19.08 -11.51
C LYS A 693 -2.24 19.77 -12.74
N LYS A 694 -2.99 20.66 -13.36
CA LYS A 694 -2.51 21.38 -14.54
C LYS A 694 -1.32 22.30 -14.22
N ASP A 695 -1.34 22.97 -13.07
CA ASP A 695 -0.37 24.03 -12.74
C ASP A 695 0.80 23.50 -11.86
N PHE A 696 0.61 22.44 -11.07
CA PHE A 696 1.58 21.95 -10.09
C PHE A 696 2.01 20.49 -10.28
N MET A 697 1.65 19.83 -11.38
CA MET A 697 2.32 18.57 -11.71
C MET A 697 3.67 18.86 -12.35
N PRO A 698 4.77 18.23 -11.87
CA PRO A 698 6.12 18.48 -12.39
C PRO A 698 6.29 18.23 -13.88
N GLU A 699 5.48 17.32 -14.44
CA GLU A 699 5.42 17.01 -15.88
C GLU A 699 4.58 17.99 -16.70
N SER A 700 3.93 18.93 -16.05
CA SER A 700 3.14 19.95 -16.74
C SER A 700 4.08 20.98 -17.40
N ALA A 701 3.78 21.34 -18.65
CA ALA A 701 4.50 22.42 -19.33
C ALA A 701 4.34 23.80 -18.65
N ASN A 702 3.37 23.92 -17.74
CA ASN A 702 3.08 25.18 -17.03
C ASN A 702 3.76 25.28 -15.66
N CYS A 703 4.72 24.41 -15.34
CA CYS A 703 5.33 24.35 -14.01
C CYS A 703 6.84 24.29 -14.09
N HIS A 704 7.52 25.25 -13.46
CA HIS A 704 8.96 25.23 -13.26
C HIS A 704 9.32 24.39 -12.04
N VAL A 705 10.27 23.49 -12.19
CA VAL A 705 10.78 22.65 -11.11
C VAL A 705 12.14 23.17 -10.68
N LEU A 706 12.23 23.76 -9.49
CA LEU A 706 13.44 24.34 -8.93
C LEU A 706 13.98 23.45 -7.81
N HIS A 707 15.30 23.25 -7.78
CA HIS A 707 15.96 22.44 -6.77
C HIS A 707 17.31 23.03 -6.39
N SER A 708 17.68 22.97 -5.11
CA SER A 708 18.93 23.55 -4.61
C SER A 708 20.15 22.97 -5.30
N GLY A 709 21.07 23.85 -5.75
CA GLY A 709 22.34 23.45 -6.36
C GLY A 709 22.26 23.01 -7.83
N THR A 710 21.07 23.00 -8.45
CA THR A 710 20.89 22.68 -9.87
C THR A 710 20.32 23.87 -10.63
N GLU A 711 20.54 23.90 -11.94
CA GLU A 711 19.72 24.72 -12.84
C GLU A 711 18.28 24.16 -12.85
N GLU A 712 17.33 24.89 -13.43
CA GLU A 712 15.95 24.45 -13.57
C GLU A 712 15.87 23.01 -14.10
N VAL A 713 15.08 22.16 -13.43
CA VAL A 713 14.94 20.75 -13.79
C VAL A 713 13.77 20.57 -14.74
N HIS A 714 14.04 20.14 -15.97
CA HIS A 714 12.98 19.89 -16.94
C HIS A 714 12.45 18.47 -16.82
N ILE A 715 11.23 18.32 -16.36
CA ILE A 715 10.50 17.04 -16.21
C ILE A 715 9.41 16.94 -17.28
N ARG A 716 9.43 15.91 -18.10
CA ARG A 716 8.45 15.69 -19.17
C ARG A 716 7.40 14.64 -18.83
N THR A 717 7.71 13.74 -17.90
CA THR A 717 6.83 12.63 -17.55
C THR A 717 6.91 12.36 -16.04
N GLY A 718 5.83 11.85 -15.47
CA GLY A 718 5.83 11.42 -14.06
C GLY A 718 6.87 10.34 -13.74
N MET A 719 7.30 9.58 -14.77
CA MET A 719 8.36 8.59 -14.65
C MET A 719 9.74 9.26 -14.47
N GLU A 720 10.01 10.32 -15.23
CA GLU A 720 11.23 11.14 -15.07
C GLU A 720 11.27 11.78 -13.68
N PHE A 721 10.14 12.30 -13.21
CA PHE A 721 10.05 12.86 -11.87
C PHE A 721 10.33 11.82 -10.78
N ASN A 722 9.75 10.62 -10.89
CA ASN A 722 10.05 9.54 -9.94
C ASN A 722 11.53 9.13 -9.94
N ARG A 723 12.17 9.13 -11.11
CA ARG A 723 13.61 8.86 -11.24
C ARG A 723 14.42 9.96 -10.57
N TYR A 724 14.04 11.21 -10.80
CA TYR A 724 14.69 12.36 -10.18
C TYR A 724 14.61 12.32 -8.66
N LEU A 725 13.42 12.05 -8.08
CA LEU A 725 13.25 11.84 -6.64
C LEU A 725 14.10 10.68 -6.12
N SER A 726 14.22 9.61 -6.91
CA SER A 726 15.04 8.45 -6.55
C SER A 726 16.52 8.79 -6.51
N GLN A 727 16.98 9.65 -7.42
CA GLN A 727 18.35 10.16 -7.42
C GLN A 727 18.64 11.00 -6.18
N ILE A 728 17.75 11.92 -5.82
CA ILE A 728 17.87 12.73 -4.59
C ILE A 728 17.99 11.82 -3.36
N CYS A 729 17.15 10.78 -3.29
CA CYS A 729 17.23 9.84 -2.17
C CYS A 729 18.53 9.02 -2.17
N GLU A 730 19.06 8.62 -3.32
CA GLU A 730 20.32 7.87 -3.43
C GLU A 730 21.51 8.74 -3.01
N ASP A 731 21.51 10.02 -3.39
CA ASP A 731 22.56 10.98 -3.05
C ASP A 731 22.51 11.33 -1.55
N TYR A 732 21.33 11.55 -1.00
CA TYR A 732 21.16 11.95 0.40
C TYR A 732 21.22 10.79 1.39
N TYR A 733 20.72 9.58 1.04
CA TYR A 733 20.63 8.40 1.90
C TYR A 733 21.40 7.21 1.32
N SER A 734 22.63 7.45 0.89
CA SER A 734 23.46 6.49 0.17
C SER A 734 23.74 5.17 0.94
N LEU A 735 23.80 5.25 2.27
CA LEU A 735 24.09 4.15 3.19
C LEU A 735 22.86 3.60 3.93
N ALA A 736 21.66 3.90 3.43
CA ALA A 736 20.42 3.37 4.04
C ALA A 736 20.42 1.83 4.05
N PRO A 737 20.03 1.18 5.17
CA PRO A 737 20.01 -0.28 5.28
C PRO A 737 18.90 -0.89 4.44
N LYS A 738 19.15 -2.07 3.88
CA LYS A 738 18.15 -2.82 3.12
C LYS A 738 17.36 -3.76 4.03
N VAL A 739 16.46 -3.20 4.85
CA VAL A 739 15.57 -3.96 5.73
C VAL A 739 14.17 -4.01 5.13
N ASN A 740 13.85 -5.13 4.51
CA ASN A 740 12.59 -5.32 3.81
C ASN A 740 11.44 -5.68 4.74
N HIS A 741 10.91 -4.68 5.43
CA HIS A 741 9.69 -4.83 6.23
C HIS A 741 9.01 -3.47 6.43
N GLU A 742 8.02 -3.17 5.60
CA GLU A 742 7.38 -1.85 5.56
C GLU A 742 6.78 -1.40 6.89
N LEU A 743 6.08 -2.31 7.59
CA LEU A 743 5.45 -2.00 8.88
C LEU A 743 6.43 -1.93 10.05
N LEU A 744 7.68 -2.31 9.84
CA LEU A 744 8.77 -2.19 10.80
C LEU A 744 9.69 -1.03 10.47
N ASN A 745 9.94 -0.79 9.17
CA ASN A 745 10.83 0.24 8.67
C ASN A 745 10.14 1.62 8.61
N ILE A 746 9.49 2.00 9.70
CA ILE A 746 8.72 3.24 9.90
C ILE A 746 9.15 3.94 11.18
N GLN A 747 8.76 5.20 11.36
CA GLN A 747 9.11 5.95 12.58
C GLN A 747 8.40 5.44 13.82
N ASN A 748 7.11 5.17 13.75
CA ASN A 748 6.28 4.75 14.87
C ASN A 748 5.62 3.40 14.59
N VAL A 749 6.26 2.33 15.01
CA VAL A 749 5.71 0.97 14.92
C VAL A 749 4.61 0.77 15.96
N GLN A 750 3.48 0.21 15.55
CA GLN A 750 2.31 0.00 16.42
C GLN A 750 1.74 -1.42 16.27
N GLY A 751 0.78 -1.74 17.11
CA GLY A 751 -0.02 -2.95 17.01
C GLY A 751 0.77 -4.25 17.10
N GLN A 752 0.50 -5.18 16.19
CA GLN A 752 1.08 -6.53 16.18
C GLN A 752 2.59 -6.51 15.96
N TYR A 753 3.10 -5.66 15.07
CA TYR A 753 4.53 -5.63 14.76
C TYR A 753 5.37 -4.93 15.82
N LEU A 754 4.80 -4.04 16.62
CA LEU A 754 5.46 -3.55 17.82
C LEU A 754 5.69 -4.69 18.83
N ARG A 755 4.67 -5.52 19.05
CA ARG A 755 4.78 -6.71 19.92
C ARG A 755 5.79 -7.71 19.36
N ALA A 756 5.69 -8.02 18.07
CA ALA A 756 6.62 -8.93 17.40
C ALA A 756 8.08 -8.44 17.45
N ARG A 757 8.32 -7.15 17.18
CA ARG A 757 9.65 -6.55 17.34
C ARG A 757 10.17 -6.69 18.76
N ASN A 758 9.32 -6.38 19.74
CA ASN A 758 9.69 -6.44 21.14
C ASN A 758 10.01 -7.86 21.60
N GLU A 759 9.29 -8.87 21.12
CA GLU A 759 9.61 -10.28 21.40
C GLU A 759 10.93 -10.71 20.75
N VAL A 760 11.23 -10.26 19.53
CA VAL A 760 12.54 -10.52 18.89
C VAL A 760 13.67 -9.83 19.67
N VAL A 761 13.49 -8.54 20.04
CA VAL A 761 14.46 -7.81 20.88
C VAL A 761 14.69 -8.53 22.21
N LYS A 762 13.63 -9.02 22.84
CA LYS A 762 13.71 -9.78 24.07
C LYS A 762 14.49 -11.08 23.88
N ALA A 763 14.17 -11.84 22.85
CA ALA A 763 14.84 -13.09 22.55
C ALA A 763 16.36 -12.89 22.30
N ILE A 764 16.75 -11.79 21.64
CA ILE A 764 18.15 -11.42 21.44
C ILE A 764 18.81 -11.12 22.79
N LEU A 765 18.22 -10.23 23.62
CA LEU A 765 18.79 -9.82 24.91
C LEU A 765 18.84 -10.96 25.94
N GLU A 766 17.91 -11.92 25.86
CA GLU A 766 17.87 -13.11 26.73
C GLU A 766 18.69 -14.28 26.15
N GLY A 767 19.24 -14.15 24.95
CA GLY A 767 20.04 -15.15 24.28
C GLY A 767 19.29 -16.43 23.97
N GLU A 768 18.04 -16.30 23.59
CA GLU A 768 17.24 -17.41 23.15
C GLU A 768 17.72 -17.91 21.79
N ASP A 769 17.40 -19.17 21.49
CA ASP A 769 17.63 -19.71 20.16
C ASP A 769 16.73 -19.03 19.13
N LEU A 770 17.34 -18.26 18.22
CA LEU A 770 16.65 -17.49 17.18
C LEU A 770 16.32 -18.34 15.94
N GLU A 771 16.87 -19.57 15.82
CA GLU A 771 16.55 -20.47 14.69
C GLU A 771 15.06 -20.81 14.64
N LYS A 772 14.37 -20.81 15.79
CA LYS A 772 12.91 -20.99 15.88
C LYS A 772 12.13 -20.01 15.00
N TYR A 773 12.67 -18.81 14.73
CA TYR A 773 12.05 -17.79 13.89
C TYR A 773 12.36 -17.95 12.40
N GLN A 774 13.35 -18.79 12.04
CA GLN A 774 13.77 -18.92 10.64
C GLN A 774 12.69 -19.59 9.76
N TYR A 775 11.93 -20.51 10.33
CA TYR A 775 10.99 -21.38 9.59
C TYR A 775 9.51 -21.15 9.95
N SER A 776 9.21 -20.26 10.88
CA SER A 776 7.85 -19.95 11.32
C SER A 776 7.19 -18.89 10.43
N SER A 777 5.85 -18.88 10.35
CA SER A 777 5.06 -17.84 9.68
C SER A 777 4.54 -16.76 10.63
N SER A 778 5.06 -16.71 11.87
CA SER A 778 4.65 -15.72 12.86
C SER A 778 5.15 -14.32 12.52
N ALA A 779 4.56 -13.29 13.12
CA ALA A 779 5.00 -11.91 12.93
C ALA A 779 6.44 -11.69 13.43
N GLU A 780 6.85 -12.37 14.52
CA GLU A 780 8.21 -12.37 15.07
C GLU A 780 9.21 -12.95 14.05
N ALA A 781 8.82 -14.04 13.39
CA ALA A 781 9.64 -14.65 12.36
C ALA A 781 9.82 -13.73 11.14
N MET A 782 8.78 -12.99 10.75
CA MET A 782 8.88 -12.01 9.67
C MET A 782 9.84 -10.88 10.04
N VAL A 783 9.75 -10.36 11.27
CA VAL A 783 10.65 -9.32 11.79
C VAL A 783 12.10 -9.83 11.82
N TYR A 784 12.33 -11.02 12.38
CA TYR A 784 13.67 -11.60 12.48
C TYR A 784 14.29 -11.83 11.11
N ARG A 785 13.55 -12.45 10.18
CA ARG A 785 14.07 -12.69 8.83
C ARG A 785 14.37 -11.39 8.08
N ALA A 786 13.51 -10.40 8.19
CA ALA A 786 13.71 -9.13 7.51
C ALA A 786 14.91 -8.34 8.05
N ALA A 787 15.09 -8.32 9.37
CA ALA A 787 16.13 -7.52 10.01
C ALA A 787 17.50 -8.19 10.03
N PHE A 788 17.57 -9.54 10.08
CA PHE A 788 18.81 -10.25 10.32
C PHE A 788 19.16 -11.29 9.25
N VAL A 789 18.21 -12.13 8.82
CA VAL A 789 18.52 -13.18 7.84
C VAL A 789 18.72 -12.59 6.45
N ARG A 790 17.76 -11.80 5.96
CA ARG A 790 17.82 -11.22 4.61
C ARG A 790 18.85 -10.12 4.45
N THR A 791 19.28 -9.53 5.54
CA THR A 791 20.38 -8.56 5.57
C THR A 791 21.76 -9.21 5.66
N GLY A 792 21.83 -10.53 5.78
CA GLY A 792 23.07 -11.25 5.95
C GLY A 792 23.75 -11.07 7.32
N LEU A 793 23.03 -10.53 8.32
CA LEU A 793 23.53 -10.41 9.69
C LEU A 793 23.44 -11.74 10.46
N ALA A 794 22.47 -12.59 10.11
CA ALA A 794 22.29 -13.92 10.67
C ALA A 794 22.17 -14.95 9.54
N GLY A 795 22.96 -16.04 9.61
CA GLY A 795 23.00 -17.08 8.58
C GLY A 795 23.93 -16.75 7.41
N GLU A 796 24.12 -17.73 6.53
CA GLU A 796 25.02 -17.63 5.36
C GLU A 796 24.24 -17.53 4.03
N ASP A 797 22.91 -17.56 4.08
CA ASP A 797 22.05 -17.62 2.89
C ASP A 797 22.04 -16.32 2.06
N PHE A 798 22.35 -15.19 2.70
CA PHE A 798 22.33 -13.88 2.07
C PHE A 798 23.64 -13.12 2.30
N PRO A 799 24.10 -12.34 1.31
CA PRO A 799 25.29 -11.49 1.49
C PRO A 799 24.97 -10.37 2.49
N LEU A 800 25.98 -10.00 3.28
CA LEU A 800 25.85 -8.90 4.24
C LEU A 800 25.57 -7.58 3.53
N ASP A 801 24.44 -6.96 3.85
CA ASP A 801 24.06 -5.64 3.33
C ASP A 801 25.05 -4.56 3.79
N GLY A 802 25.50 -3.75 2.82
CA GLY A 802 26.49 -2.71 3.08
C GLY A 802 26.00 -1.63 4.06
N GLY A 803 24.72 -1.24 3.95
CA GLY A 803 24.09 -0.28 4.84
C GLY A 803 23.98 -0.80 6.27
N CYS A 804 23.53 -2.05 6.44
CA CYS A 804 23.46 -2.70 7.75
C CYS A 804 24.83 -2.80 8.42
N ARG A 805 25.88 -3.15 7.66
CA ARG A 805 27.27 -3.16 8.15
C ARG A 805 27.65 -1.78 8.69
N LYS A 806 27.42 -0.74 7.93
CA LYS A 806 27.76 0.64 8.32
C LYS A 806 27.03 1.11 9.57
N ILE A 807 25.77 0.72 9.73
CA ILE A 807 25.00 1.00 10.95
C ILE A 807 25.63 0.33 12.17
N LEU A 808 26.05 -0.94 12.04
CA LEU A 808 26.73 -1.63 13.14
C LEU A 808 28.08 -0.97 13.48
N GLU A 809 28.87 -0.57 12.48
CA GLU A 809 30.11 0.19 12.67
C GLU A 809 29.84 1.49 13.45
N GLU A 810 28.79 2.24 13.11
CA GLU A 810 28.39 3.46 13.83
C GLU A 810 27.97 3.20 15.28
N ILE A 811 27.25 2.09 15.52
CA ILE A 811 26.88 1.70 16.89
C ILE A 811 28.14 1.27 17.68
N GLU A 812 29.07 0.56 17.05
CA GLU A 812 30.35 0.20 17.65
C GLU A 812 31.20 1.44 17.99
N ASP A 813 31.25 2.42 17.10
CA ASP A 813 31.92 3.70 17.35
C ASP A 813 31.28 4.45 18.52
N PHE A 814 29.95 4.46 18.60
CA PHE A 814 29.22 5.02 19.73
C PHE A 814 29.55 4.28 21.03
N PHE A 815 29.63 2.95 20.99
CA PHE A 815 30.07 2.15 22.13
C PHE A 815 31.50 2.49 22.54
N ALA A 816 32.42 2.61 21.58
CA ALA A 816 33.81 2.99 21.84
C ALA A 816 33.92 4.41 22.48
N MET A 817 33.11 5.35 22.01
CA MET A 817 32.99 6.69 22.63
C MET A 817 32.46 6.65 24.05
N SER A 818 31.69 5.65 24.40
CA SER A 818 31.06 5.49 25.73
C SER A 818 31.94 4.77 26.75
N VAL A 819 33.15 4.34 26.35
CA VAL A 819 34.10 3.65 27.25
C VAL A 819 34.67 4.65 28.26
N GLY A 820 34.33 4.46 29.54
CA GLY A 820 34.83 5.25 30.67
C GLY A 820 34.22 6.67 30.78
N LYS A 821 33.25 7.01 29.95
CA LYS A 821 32.49 8.26 30.03
C LYS A 821 31.05 8.05 29.61
N LYS A 822 30.17 8.86 30.10
CA LYS A 822 28.76 8.86 29.67
C LYS A 822 28.61 9.59 28.35
N VAL A 823 27.88 9.00 27.42
CA VAL A 823 27.52 9.60 26.13
C VAL A 823 26.01 9.44 25.90
N ASP A 824 25.41 10.53 25.47
CA ASP A 824 23.99 10.64 25.20
C ASP A 824 23.58 9.85 23.93
N PHE A 825 22.51 9.08 23.99
CA PHE A 825 22.01 8.32 22.83
C PHE A 825 21.54 9.23 21.69
N SER A 826 21.19 10.48 21.95
CA SER A 826 20.80 11.41 20.89
C SER A 826 21.90 11.57 19.84
N VAL A 827 23.18 11.49 20.21
CA VAL A 827 24.32 11.54 19.29
C VAL A 827 24.24 10.43 18.24
N LEU A 828 23.97 9.19 18.67
CA LEU A 828 23.79 8.05 17.76
C LEU A 828 22.53 8.20 16.90
N TYR A 829 21.42 8.59 17.51
CA TYR A 829 20.15 8.73 16.80
C TYR A 829 20.18 9.82 15.75
N GLN A 830 20.77 10.99 16.04
CA GLN A 830 20.94 12.06 15.07
C GLN A 830 21.78 11.61 13.88
N ARG A 831 22.83 10.84 14.11
CA ARG A 831 23.69 10.33 13.05
C ARG A 831 22.98 9.30 12.18
N LEU A 832 22.36 8.27 12.79
CA LEU A 832 21.67 7.20 12.07
C LEU A 832 20.37 7.64 11.36
N GLN A 833 19.69 8.65 11.88
CA GLN A 833 18.48 9.19 11.23
C GLN A 833 18.78 10.31 10.22
N GLY A 834 19.98 10.84 10.25
CA GLY A 834 20.43 11.97 9.41
C GLY A 834 20.83 11.59 7.98
N LYS A 835 21.60 12.48 7.35
CA LYS A 835 22.17 12.28 6.02
C LYS A 835 22.97 10.97 5.98
N ASP A 836 23.08 10.38 4.82
CA ASP A 836 23.67 9.08 4.48
C ASP A 836 22.85 7.86 4.93
N TYR A 837 22.37 7.79 6.15
CA TYR A 837 21.69 6.61 6.69
C TYR A 837 20.16 6.67 6.61
N GLY A 838 19.55 7.70 7.16
CA GLY A 838 18.10 7.89 7.20
C GLY A 838 17.35 6.68 7.78
N VAL A 839 17.89 6.08 8.85
CA VAL A 839 17.35 4.89 9.50
C VAL A 839 16.04 5.23 10.23
N ARG A 840 15.03 4.37 10.09
CA ARG A 840 13.76 4.54 10.79
C ARG A 840 13.84 4.08 12.24
N LYS A 841 13.16 4.79 13.16
CA LYS A 841 13.10 4.42 14.59
C LYS A 841 12.57 3.00 14.83
N GLY A 842 11.76 2.49 13.92
CA GLY A 842 11.17 1.16 14.04
C GLY A 842 12.18 0.02 14.09
N ILE A 843 13.30 0.14 13.40
CA ILE A 843 14.35 -0.91 13.31
C ILE A 843 15.49 -0.70 14.31
N LEU A 844 15.69 0.52 14.82
CA LEU A 844 16.83 0.83 15.70
C LEU A 844 16.92 -0.05 16.96
N PRO A 845 15.82 -0.37 17.68
CA PRO A 845 15.90 -1.26 18.83
C PRO A 845 16.42 -2.67 18.52
N LEU A 846 16.19 -3.17 17.29
CA LEU A 846 16.69 -4.47 16.85
C LEU A 846 18.21 -4.43 16.66
N PHE A 847 18.73 -3.42 15.97
CA PHE A 847 20.17 -3.25 15.76
C PHE A 847 20.91 -2.98 17.07
N LEU A 848 20.32 -2.15 17.96
CA LEU A 848 20.88 -1.92 19.28
C LEU A 848 20.95 -3.20 20.11
N ALA A 849 19.85 -3.98 20.16
CA ALA A 849 19.84 -5.25 20.89
C ALA A 849 20.88 -6.22 20.32
N TRP A 850 20.99 -6.32 18.99
CA TRP A 850 21.98 -7.15 18.30
C TRP A 850 23.40 -6.72 18.64
N SER A 851 23.69 -5.43 18.61
CA SER A 851 25.01 -4.89 18.94
C SER A 851 25.36 -5.07 20.41
N PHE A 852 24.39 -4.92 21.33
CA PHE A 852 24.59 -5.20 22.74
C PHE A 852 24.87 -6.69 23.02
N GLU A 853 24.32 -7.58 22.22
CA GLU A 853 24.59 -9.02 22.33
C GLU A 853 25.99 -9.39 21.86
N LEU A 854 26.45 -8.77 20.78
CA LEU A 854 27.76 -9.04 20.19
C LEU A 854 28.91 -8.35 20.94
N MET A 855 28.62 -7.30 21.72
CA MET A 855 29.67 -6.50 22.36
C MET A 855 30.38 -7.25 23.47
N GLU A 856 31.68 -7.07 23.50
CA GLU A 856 32.52 -7.45 24.65
C GLU A 856 32.67 -6.25 25.60
N GLY A 857 31.96 -6.21 26.71
CA GLY A 857 32.05 -5.12 27.66
C GLY A 857 30.94 -5.13 28.69
N MET A 858 30.91 -4.14 29.55
CA MET A 858 29.91 -3.98 30.59
C MET A 858 29.17 -2.65 30.37
N PRO A 859 28.16 -2.66 29.54
CA PRO A 859 27.36 -1.47 29.28
C PRO A 859 26.40 -1.20 30.46
N VAL A 860 26.21 0.06 30.76
CA VAL A 860 25.24 0.57 31.76
C VAL A 860 24.53 1.74 31.13
N VAL A 861 23.20 1.66 31.09
CA VAL A 861 22.35 2.75 30.64
C VAL A 861 21.98 3.61 31.85
N TYR A 862 22.07 4.92 31.71
CA TYR A 862 21.71 5.89 32.74
C TYR A 862 20.48 6.70 32.34
N LEU A 863 19.59 6.93 33.28
CA LEU A 863 18.57 7.98 33.23
C LEU A 863 18.87 8.96 34.37
N GLY A 864 19.58 10.03 34.04
CA GLY A 864 20.14 10.93 35.03
C GLY A 864 21.19 10.23 35.91
N LYS A 865 20.89 10.04 37.21
CA LYS A 865 21.77 9.32 38.15
C LYS A 865 21.45 7.85 38.33
N LYS A 866 20.35 7.36 37.77
CA LYS A 866 19.85 5.99 37.95
C LYS A 866 20.43 5.06 36.91
N GLU A 867 21.01 3.96 37.34
CA GLU A 867 21.45 2.88 36.48
C GLU A 867 20.27 1.97 36.09
N LEU A 868 20.14 1.64 34.80
CA LEU A 868 19.05 0.87 34.24
C LEU A 868 19.57 -0.39 33.56
N ASN A 869 18.82 -1.47 33.72
CA ASN A 869 19.04 -2.73 33.03
C ASN A 869 18.64 -2.60 31.55
N ILE A 870 19.41 -3.17 30.66
CA ILE A 870 19.07 -3.17 29.21
C ILE A 870 17.95 -4.19 28.99
N THR A 871 16.74 -3.66 28.81
CA THR A 871 15.51 -4.42 28.58
C THR A 871 14.79 -3.85 27.35
N VAL A 872 13.80 -4.60 26.87
CA VAL A 872 12.94 -4.16 25.78
C VAL A 872 12.33 -2.77 26.06
N ASP A 873 11.81 -2.58 27.26
CA ASP A 873 11.19 -1.31 27.67
C ASP A 873 12.18 -0.15 27.67
N ILE A 874 13.40 -0.40 28.16
CA ILE A 874 14.45 0.61 28.17
C ILE A 874 14.90 0.95 26.74
N LEU A 875 15.06 -0.04 25.86
CA LEU A 875 15.38 0.24 24.45
C LEU A 875 14.24 0.99 23.74
N ASN A 876 12.99 0.68 24.04
CA ASN A 876 11.85 1.44 23.53
C ASN A 876 11.81 2.88 24.05
N ASN A 877 12.13 3.09 25.32
CA ASN A 877 12.19 4.43 25.91
C ASN A 877 13.35 5.25 25.34
N ILE A 878 14.52 4.66 25.15
CA ILE A 878 15.67 5.27 24.45
C ILE A 878 15.23 5.66 23.02
N ASN A 879 14.54 4.76 22.30
CA ASN A 879 14.06 5.02 20.97
C ASN A 879 13.06 6.18 20.90
N GLN A 880 12.29 6.42 21.95
CA GLN A 880 11.34 7.52 22.06
C GLN A 880 12.02 8.83 22.49
N PHE A 881 12.88 8.78 23.51
CA PHE A 881 13.53 9.92 24.15
C PHE A 881 15.04 9.72 24.25
N PRO A 882 15.77 9.63 23.12
CA PRO A 882 17.22 9.34 23.12
C PRO A 882 18.05 10.35 23.89
N GLU A 883 17.61 11.62 24.00
CA GLU A 883 18.25 12.70 24.72
C GLU A 883 18.18 12.57 26.25
N SER A 884 17.34 11.69 26.77
CA SER A 884 17.18 11.45 28.21
C SER A 884 18.07 10.36 28.75
N TYR A 885 18.66 9.56 27.87
CA TYR A 885 19.42 8.36 28.23
C TYR A 885 20.88 8.47 27.82
N GLU A 886 21.77 8.05 28.70
CA GLU A 886 23.23 8.02 28.48
C GLU A 886 23.73 6.57 28.54
N LEU A 887 24.69 6.22 27.69
CA LEU A 887 25.44 4.98 27.73
C LEU A 887 26.79 5.19 28.39
N TYR A 888 27.16 4.32 29.30
CA TYR A 888 28.49 4.17 29.87
C TYR A 888 28.96 2.73 29.75
N ILE A 889 30.18 2.51 29.29
CA ILE A 889 30.77 1.20 29.21
C ILE A 889 32.00 1.17 30.12
N GLU A 890 32.04 0.19 31.03
CA GLU A 890 33.16 0.04 31.96
C GLU A 890 34.43 -0.33 31.19
N LYS A 891 35.54 0.31 31.54
CA LYS A 891 36.86 0.00 30.93
C LYS A 891 37.22 -1.47 31.17
N LYS A 892 37.76 -2.14 30.12
CA LYS A 892 38.26 -3.51 30.24
C LYS A 892 39.40 -3.53 31.24
N ASP A 893 39.27 -4.36 32.27
CA ASP A 893 40.26 -4.60 33.29
C ASP A 893 40.23 -6.10 33.64
N MET A 894 41.37 -6.78 33.47
CA MET A 894 41.49 -8.22 33.74
C MET A 894 41.13 -8.57 35.20
N GLU A 895 41.47 -7.74 36.13
CA GLU A 895 41.16 -7.96 37.56
C GLU A 895 39.65 -7.84 37.84
N LYS A 896 39.00 -6.84 37.25
CA LYS A 896 37.55 -6.69 37.33
C LYS A 896 36.80 -7.85 36.66
N GLU A 897 37.31 -8.34 35.53
CA GLU A 897 36.70 -9.48 34.82
C GLU A 897 36.77 -10.76 35.66
N VAL A 898 37.93 -11.05 36.28
CA VAL A 898 38.08 -12.19 37.19
C VAL A 898 37.19 -12.03 38.41
N TYR A 899 37.10 -10.82 38.96
CA TYR A 899 36.23 -10.49 40.08
C TYR A 899 34.74 -10.78 39.78
N LEU A 900 34.23 -10.29 38.65
CA LEU A 900 32.85 -10.53 38.24
C LEU A 900 32.55 -12.01 38.00
N ARG A 901 33.45 -12.75 37.34
CA ARG A 901 33.29 -14.21 37.14
C ARG A 901 33.18 -14.97 38.46
N GLU A 902 33.95 -14.57 39.44
CA GLU A 902 33.87 -15.18 40.77
C GLU A 902 32.61 -14.81 41.51
N MET A 903 32.16 -13.53 41.39
CA MET A 903 30.92 -13.08 41.97
C MET A 903 29.72 -13.76 41.32
N GLU A 904 29.74 -13.99 40.02
CA GLU A 904 28.71 -14.78 39.33
C GLU A 904 28.61 -16.19 39.89
N LYS A 905 29.75 -16.88 40.08
CA LYS A 905 29.76 -18.22 40.64
C LYS A 905 29.21 -18.23 42.09
N LEU A 906 29.50 -17.19 42.83
CA LEU A 906 29.04 -17.07 44.20
C LEU A 906 27.54 -16.79 44.35
N PHE A 907 26.99 -15.98 43.47
CA PHE A 907 25.62 -15.45 43.58
C PHE A 907 24.73 -15.79 42.41
N SER A 908 25.17 -16.65 41.47
CA SER A 908 24.36 -17.03 40.31
C SER A 908 23.05 -17.71 40.73
N ILE A 909 21.95 -17.30 40.09
CA ILE A 909 20.67 -17.92 40.24
C ILE A 909 20.68 -19.26 39.48
N LYS A 910 20.48 -20.35 40.21
CA LYS A 910 20.38 -21.71 39.62
C LYS A 910 19.19 -21.75 38.70
N ASN A 911 19.35 -21.54 37.40
CA ASN A 911 18.37 -21.82 36.32
C ASN A 911 18.38 -20.80 35.18
N LYS A 912 19.38 -19.98 34.98
CA LYS A 912 19.47 -19.21 33.74
C LYS A 912 20.73 -19.60 32.99
N LYS A 913 20.60 -19.91 31.68
CA LYS A 913 21.65 -19.92 30.69
C LYS A 913 22.61 -18.75 30.96
N GLU A 914 23.90 -18.95 30.73
CA GLU A 914 24.99 -17.99 30.98
C GLU A 914 24.52 -16.53 30.80
N MET A 915 24.62 -15.75 31.88
CA MET A 915 24.17 -14.34 31.81
C MET A 915 25.08 -13.62 30.83
N ARG A 916 24.42 -13.03 29.83
CA ARG A 916 25.09 -12.35 28.75
C ARG A 916 25.70 -11.02 29.17
N SER A 917 26.72 -10.54 28.43
CA SER A 917 27.52 -9.38 28.81
C SER A 917 26.74 -8.11 29.09
N ALA A 918 25.66 -7.87 28.35
CA ALA A 918 24.84 -6.67 28.45
C ALA A 918 24.20 -6.40 29.82
N ASN A 919 23.83 -7.46 30.56
CA ASN A 919 23.13 -7.32 31.84
C ASN A 919 23.84 -8.00 33.03
N ARG A 920 25.06 -8.33 32.85
CA ARG A 920 25.88 -9.11 33.82
C ARG A 920 25.95 -8.49 35.21
N ILE A 921 26.23 -7.20 35.30
CA ILE A 921 26.32 -6.44 36.54
C ILE A 921 24.98 -6.45 37.31
N PHE A 922 23.89 -6.25 36.58
CA PHE A 922 22.54 -6.28 37.15
C PHE A 922 22.18 -7.65 37.70
N GLY A 923 22.54 -8.71 36.97
CA GLY A 923 22.26 -10.05 37.41
C GLY A 923 23.03 -10.46 38.66
N ILE A 924 24.31 -10.10 38.75
CA ILE A 924 25.09 -10.34 39.98
C ILE A 924 24.45 -9.62 41.17
N THR A 925 24.10 -8.36 41.01
CA THR A 925 23.52 -7.56 42.08
C THR A 925 22.16 -8.12 42.52
N GLU A 926 21.33 -8.56 41.58
CA GLU A 926 20.04 -9.18 41.90
C GLU A 926 20.22 -10.57 42.52
N GLY A 927 21.18 -11.35 42.05
CA GLY A 927 21.57 -12.62 42.70
C GLY A 927 21.98 -12.42 44.17
N MET A 928 22.80 -11.40 44.45
CA MET A 928 23.18 -11.02 45.83
C MET A 928 21.96 -10.61 46.66
N ARG A 929 21.02 -9.87 46.09
CA ARG A 929 19.79 -9.48 46.76
C ARG A 929 18.89 -10.66 47.09
N GLN A 930 18.72 -11.58 46.17
CA GLN A 930 17.92 -12.79 46.31
C GLN A 930 18.55 -13.70 47.37
N TRP A 931 19.87 -13.88 47.32
CA TRP A 931 20.59 -14.58 48.34
C TRP A 931 20.37 -13.96 49.74
N TYR A 932 20.52 -12.63 49.87
CA TYR A 932 20.30 -11.92 51.10
C TYR A 932 18.86 -12.05 51.61
N ARG A 933 17.88 -12.01 50.74
CA ARG A 933 16.46 -12.21 51.09
C ARG A 933 16.17 -13.64 51.53
N SER A 934 16.90 -14.63 51.02
CA SER A 934 16.74 -16.03 51.40
C SER A 934 17.28 -16.34 52.81
N LEU A 935 18.16 -15.50 53.36
CA LEU A 935 18.69 -15.66 54.72
C LEU A 935 17.59 -15.43 55.78
N SER A 936 17.74 -16.11 56.94
CA SER A 936 16.81 -15.96 58.06
C SER A 936 16.72 -14.49 58.53
N ARG A 937 15.57 -14.10 59.09
CA ARG A 937 15.39 -12.76 59.68
C ARG A 937 16.40 -12.49 60.81
N PHE A 938 16.77 -13.54 61.52
CA PHE A 938 17.80 -13.48 62.57
C PHE A 938 19.17 -13.14 61.92
N THR A 939 19.62 -13.88 60.97
CA THR A 939 20.89 -13.66 60.25
C THR A 939 20.96 -12.24 59.66
N ARG A 940 19.88 -11.78 59.02
CA ARG A 940 19.81 -10.44 58.42
C ARG A 940 19.91 -9.27 59.40
N ASN A 941 19.65 -9.50 60.68
CA ASN A 941 19.65 -8.45 61.74
C ASN A 941 20.66 -8.71 62.83
N SER A 942 21.35 -9.87 62.83
CA SER A 942 22.39 -10.18 63.83
C SER A 942 23.62 -9.30 63.61
N GLY A 943 24.24 -8.89 64.67
CA GLY A 943 25.54 -8.23 64.67
C GLY A 943 26.67 -9.11 65.26
N ASN A 944 26.34 -10.34 65.67
CA ASN A 944 27.29 -11.24 66.39
C ASN A 944 28.03 -12.14 65.39
N TYR A 945 28.99 -11.56 64.66
CA TYR A 945 29.86 -12.27 63.71
C TYR A 945 31.31 -12.25 64.19
N PRO A 946 32.20 -13.13 63.70
CA PRO A 946 33.62 -13.08 64.03
C PRO A 946 34.21 -11.68 63.82
N GLN A 947 35.10 -11.26 64.70
CA GLN A 947 35.60 -9.87 64.74
C GLN A 947 36.24 -9.43 63.44
N GLU A 948 36.82 -10.34 62.68
CA GLU A 948 37.49 -10.09 61.39
C GLU A 948 36.50 -9.64 60.29
N ILE A 949 35.27 -10.08 60.32
CA ILE A 949 34.25 -9.83 59.27
C ILE A 949 33.04 -9.03 59.82
N GLN A 950 32.94 -8.79 61.11
CA GLN A 950 31.77 -8.19 61.72
C GLN A 950 31.40 -6.83 61.14
N GLU A 951 32.34 -5.95 60.93
CA GLU A 951 32.09 -4.63 60.34
C GLU A 951 31.72 -4.72 58.87
N SER A 952 32.35 -5.61 58.09
CA SER A 952 32.04 -5.88 56.71
C SER A 952 30.59 -6.39 56.55
N VAL A 953 30.17 -7.32 57.42
CA VAL A 953 28.79 -7.84 57.43
C VAL A 953 27.78 -6.73 57.76
N LYS A 954 28.03 -5.90 58.77
CA LYS A 954 27.13 -4.78 59.15
C LYS A 954 26.98 -3.79 58.00
N ARG A 955 28.06 -3.40 57.33
CA ARG A 955 28.03 -2.50 56.16
C ARG A 955 27.30 -3.13 54.98
N LEU A 956 27.57 -4.40 54.68
CA LEU A 956 26.89 -5.14 53.63
C LEU A 956 25.38 -5.28 53.88
N GLN A 957 24.96 -5.62 55.11
CA GLN A 957 23.56 -5.67 55.49
C GLN A 957 22.86 -4.31 55.30
N LYS A 958 23.56 -3.20 55.59
CA LYS A 958 23.03 -1.85 55.36
C LYS A 958 22.86 -1.53 53.89
N LEU A 959 23.81 -1.97 53.05
CA LEU A 959 23.73 -1.77 51.59
C LEU A 959 22.62 -2.60 50.97
N LEU A 960 22.53 -3.91 51.30
CA LEU A 960 21.55 -4.82 50.66
C LEU A 960 20.13 -4.59 51.14
N LYS A 961 19.90 -3.82 52.21
CA LYS A 961 18.59 -3.34 52.65
C LYS A 961 18.05 -2.18 51.81
N ARG A 962 18.88 -1.49 51.04
CA ARG A 962 18.44 -0.39 50.16
C ARG A 962 17.68 -0.93 48.95
N MET A 963 16.59 -0.25 48.58
CA MET A 963 15.79 -0.60 47.42
C MET A 963 16.35 -0.02 46.12
N ASP A 964 17.13 1.03 46.20
CA ASP A 964 17.63 1.90 45.12
C ASP A 964 19.14 1.75 44.87
N LEU A 965 19.65 0.53 44.86
CA LEU A 965 21.05 0.29 44.51
C LEU A 965 21.30 0.47 43.01
N ASN A 966 22.28 1.28 42.66
CA ASN A 966 22.86 1.34 41.35
C ASN A 966 23.87 0.19 41.17
N PRO A 967 23.65 -0.82 40.38
CA PRO A 967 24.42 -2.06 40.37
C PRO A 967 25.92 -1.88 40.09
N ARG A 968 26.29 -1.00 39.16
CA ARG A 968 27.70 -0.72 38.86
C ARG A 968 28.37 -0.02 40.06
N GLU A 969 27.75 1.05 40.54
CA GLU A 969 28.24 1.78 41.72
C GLU A 969 28.33 0.86 42.92
N PHE A 970 27.35 -0.04 43.08
CA PHE A 970 27.34 -1.01 44.15
C PHE A 970 28.52 -1.98 44.09
N LEU A 971 28.74 -2.65 42.90
CA LEU A 971 29.74 -3.66 42.76
C LEU A 971 31.17 -3.12 42.75
N PHE A 972 31.42 -1.96 42.15
CA PHE A 972 32.75 -1.40 41.97
C PHE A 972 33.17 -0.32 42.95
N GLU A 973 32.20 0.27 43.68
CA GLU A 973 32.52 1.37 44.61
C GLU A 973 32.04 1.12 46.02
N GLN A 974 30.76 0.73 46.20
CA GLN A 974 30.16 0.61 47.51
C GLN A 974 30.53 -0.70 48.25
N LEU A 975 30.54 -1.81 47.49
CA LEU A 975 30.90 -3.12 48.00
C LEU A 975 32.38 -3.19 48.38
N PRO A 976 33.34 -2.71 47.55
CA PRO A 976 34.74 -2.58 47.90
C PRO A 976 34.94 -1.79 49.22
N LYS A 977 34.30 -0.64 49.35
CA LYS A 977 34.34 0.18 50.58
C LYS A 977 33.74 -0.52 51.80
N ALA A 978 32.69 -1.29 51.61
CA ALA A 978 32.05 -2.00 52.73
C ALA A 978 32.92 -3.13 53.30
N VAL A 979 33.69 -3.78 52.42
CA VAL A 979 34.56 -4.92 52.76
C VAL A 979 36.02 -4.50 52.93
N GLU A 980 36.35 -3.20 52.74
CA GLU A 980 37.70 -2.64 52.88
C GLU A 980 38.72 -3.37 52.02
N CYS A 981 38.39 -3.51 50.72
CA CYS A 981 39.21 -4.19 49.75
C CYS A 981 38.90 -3.69 48.33
N ASP A 982 39.87 -3.54 47.47
CA ASP A 982 39.63 -3.10 46.10
C ASP A 982 38.89 -4.18 45.27
N ALA A 983 38.17 -3.74 44.24
CA ALA A 983 37.40 -4.63 43.36
C ALA A 983 38.36 -5.57 42.56
N GLY A 984 38.55 -6.77 43.07
CA GLY A 984 39.45 -7.77 42.49
C GLY A 984 39.25 -9.14 43.12
N GLN A 985 40.22 -10.00 42.89
CA GLN A 985 40.21 -11.39 43.36
C GLN A 985 40.16 -11.53 44.92
N GLU A 986 40.78 -10.57 45.62
CA GLU A 986 40.77 -10.55 47.11
C GLU A 986 39.37 -10.23 47.64
N LEU A 987 38.65 -9.30 47.01
CA LEU A 987 37.25 -8.98 47.35
C LEU A 987 36.33 -10.19 47.17
N SER A 988 36.47 -10.94 46.09
CA SER A 988 35.74 -12.18 45.87
C SER A 988 35.96 -13.22 46.94
N ARG A 989 37.22 -13.39 47.42
CA ARG A 989 37.55 -14.30 48.53
C ARG A 989 36.89 -13.86 49.82
N LYS A 990 36.99 -12.58 50.20
CA LYS A 990 36.34 -12.03 51.35
C LYS A 990 34.83 -12.17 51.28
N MET A 991 34.22 -11.90 50.13
CA MET A 991 32.78 -12.10 49.91
C MET A 991 32.36 -13.56 50.07
N LYS A 992 33.19 -14.51 49.63
CA LYS A 992 32.93 -15.92 49.88
C LYS A 992 32.90 -16.26 51.37
N GLN A 993 33.88 -15.73 52.16
CA GLN A 993 33.90 -15.89 53.60
C GLN A 993 32.66 -15.26 54.29
N VAL A 994 32.34 -14.04 53.91
CA VAL A 994 31.15 -13.33 54.44
C VAL A 994 29.88 -14.13 54.14
N LYS A 995 29.74 -14.62 52.90
CA LYS A 995 28.58 -15.42 52.46
C LYS A 995 28.44 -16.68 53.28
N SER A 996 29.51 -17.52 53.37
CA SER A 996 29.47 -18.74 54.17
C SER A 996 29.17 -18.47 55.63
N SER A 997 29.82 -17.45 56.23
CA SER A 997 29.58 -17.09 57.62
C SER A 997 28.12 -16.64 57.88
N MET A 998 27.49 -15.91 56.94
CA MET A 998 26.10 -15.53 57.05
C MET A 998 25.14 -16.71 56.84
N GLU A 999 25.44 -17.63 55.95
CA GLU A 999 24.62 -18.83 55.74
C GLU A 999 24.64 -19.77 56.96
N GLU A 1000 25.79 -19.96 57.56
CA GLU A 1000 25.99 -20.84 58.71
C GLU A 1000 25.60 -20.19 60.06
N HIS A 1001 25.42 -18.88 60.07
CA HIS A 1001 25.29 -18.10 61.32
C HIS A 1001 24.14 -18.57 62.21
N LEU A 1002 22.98 -18.85 61.69
CA LEU A 1002 21.83 -19.30 62.46
C LEU A 1002 22.09 -20.65 63.12
N ASP A 1003 22.76 -21.58 62.43
CA ASP A 1003 23.01 -22.91 62.97
C ASP A 1003 24.15 -22.87 63.98
N LYS A 1004 25.21 -22.10 63.74
CA LYS A 1004 26.25 -21.85 64.76
C LYS A 1004 25.70 -21.20 66.05
N GLU A 1005 24.80 -20.23 65.90
CA GLU A 1005 24.21 -19.61 67.10
C GLU A 1005 23.25 -20.55 67.83
N LYS A 1006 22.56 -21.45 67.11
CA LYS A 1006 21.76 -22.52 67.73
C LYS A 1006 22.67 -23.51 68.49
N GLU A 1007 23.78 -23.89 67.92
CA GLU A 1007 24.78 -24.77 68.57
C GLU A 1007 25.42 -24.09 69.78
N ASN A 1008 25.83 -22.84 69.67
CA ASN A 1008 26.34 -22.04 70.77
C ASN A 1008 25.32 -21.95 71.86
N LEU A 1009 24.05 -21.61 71.59
CA LEU A 1009 22.99 -21.56 72.57
C LEU A 1009 22.72 -22.92 73.22
N ALA A 1010 22.72 -23.99 72.43
CA ALA A 1010 22.58 -25.36 72.90
C ALA A 1010 23.74 -25.73 73.80
N GLY A 1011 24.98 -25.30 73.50
CA GLY A 1011 26.17 -25.46 74.31
C GLY A 1011 26.07 -24.68 75.63
N GLU A 1012 25.66 -23.45 75.58
CA GLU A 1012 25.42 -22.62 76.81
C GLU A 1012 24.30 -23.19 77.65
N VAL A 1013 23.20 -23.63 77.03
CA VAL A 1013 22.14 -24.33 77.76
C VAL A 1013 22.64 -25.62 78.45
N ARG A 1014 23.44 -26.41 77.75
CA ARG A 1014 24.07 -27.61 78.32
C ARG A 1014 25.03 -27.29 79.44
N LYS A 1015 25.80 -26.21 79.33
CA LYS A 1015 26.68 -25.75 80.43
C LYS A 1015 25.90 -25.28 81.67
N ILE A 1016 24.75 -24.60 81.45
CA ILE A 1016 23.93 -24.09 82.55
C ILE A 1016 23.09 -25.20 83.23
N PHE A 1017 22.55 -26.13 82.41
CA PHE A 1017 21.61 -27.15 82.94
C PHE A 1017 22.21 -28.57 82.95
N GLY A 1018 23.37 -28.81 82.38
CA GLY A 1018 24.04 -30.12 82.21
C GLY A 1018 25.28 -30.26 83.10
N GLY A 1019 25.14 -29.92 84.31
CA GLY A 1019 26.17 -30.31 85.32
C GLY A 1019 25.98 -31.78 85.67
N ASN A 1020 26.64 -32.59 84.88
CA ASN A 1020 27.20 -33.95 84.95
C ASN A 1020 27.11 -34.71 83.68
#